data_5d35d62909b4f7e12469dc090bc169ef
#
_entry.id   5d35d62909b4f7e12469dc090bc169ef
#
_cell.length_a   1.000
_cell.length_b   1.000
_cell.length_c   1.000
_cell.angle_alpha   90.00
_cell.angle_beta   90.00
_cell.angle_gamma   90.00
#
_symmetry.space_group_name_H-M   'P 1'
#
loop_
_entity.id
_entity.type
_entity.pdbx_description
1 polymer ?
#
loop_
_entity_poly.entity_id
_entity_poly.type
_entity_poly.pdbx_seq_one_letter_code
_entity_poly.pdbx_strand_id
1 'polypeptide(L)'
;MVSESSNQGGDTHARTPGGTAGPDTAAIALQQGYPAHWEADVVLRDGATANLRPVTPDDQDALLEMFHGQSENTIYLRFFSHKTTLTKRELERYTTVDHRDRVAFVIMLGGSMIGIGRYDRTQKPNDAEVAFLISDAHQGRGIGSILLEHLSAAALENGIDHFSAEVLPENRAMLRVFVEAGYDVARHFDDGVVALEFSIDPTEKQRSVMVAREHRAEARSTARILTPSSIAVVGASADPSNGGHVVVNNIVASGFSGALYGINPVEFAQEGMIHKASVADIGEPVDLAVVAVPYDAVLEVVDQCGRAGAHAVVVVTGGWAEAGAEGALRQRQLVRLARGYGMRVVGPASLGVLNNAAEHRFNATVLPAALRHGTVGLFTQSGALGTLQASAAVRHAVGISTFVSAGNRADVSGNDMMQFWEDDSATKVCGMTLQSFGNPRKYSRIARRLSRIKPVIVAKSEVTGLRLPPGHTGRTTEAPAGALNAMLQQAGVLQVATSDQLMDLAAVASAQPWPRGVRTALLANAMALGRLMEDTAAILGMPVTAVRDNLDTSLGGGRALENVRTALAGLLADADVDAVVVSLIPAPGVSEQDWANAVAQAGRNGGKPVVLAMTGSTEVRAPSHVHRHGDLELPVFLAPSSAVEALHRIQEWVAWRDRESDAVTVPEDINAEAAEQLLAEWSAEIPGESLLTLDAERTRQLLATYGISVLPTVRFRDVEQAVAAAEELGYPVAVKSTDRHLRHRLDLGGVRLQIDSAEQLRDAITSMRRTLPVGSDQLDLQAMAPTGQAVVVTATEDPLVGPVLSFGIAGDAVKLLDDRAHRVPPLTDQDIHDMVREPKAARKLFGYEGQPPVAVEALEDLMIRVALLKDRHPYIARLDLNPVLLSSEHLTVLSADVRLGDPKERTDSARRAMRR
;
A
#
# COMPACT_ATOMS: atom_id res chain seq x y z
N MET A 1 37.55 32.31 -22.55
CA MET A 1 37.66 33.81 -22.74
C MET A 1 36.46 34.35 -21.99
N VAL A 2 36.58 34.62 -20.74
CA VAL A 2 36.93 35.87 -20.04
C VAL A 2 36.03 37.02 -20.48
N SER A 3 35.09 37.42 -19.63
CA SER A 3 35.20 38.70 -18.95
C SER A 3 34.08 38.87 -17.90
N GLU A 4 34.55 39.09 -16.67
CA GLU A 4 33.83 39.66 -15.55
C GLU A 4 33.42 41.12 -15.84
N SER A 5 32.32 41.59 -15.28
CA SER A 5 32.27 42.94 -14.74
C SER A 5 31.20 43.08 -13.66
N SER A 6 31.67 43.42 -12.50
CA SER A 6 30.98 43.94 -11.32
C SER A 6 30.25 45.27 -11.61
N ASN A 7 29.14 45.53 -10.97
CA ASN A 7 28.94 46.80 -10.29
C ASN A 7 27.87 46.80 -9.19
N GLN A 8 28.13 47.62 -8.18
CA GLN A 8 27.44 47.81 -6.91
C GLN A 8 26.24 48.78 -7.02
N GLY A 9 25.33 48.64 -6.09
CA GLY A 9 24.80 49.81 -5.35
C GLY A 9 23.35 50.19 -5.59
N GLY A 10 22.56 50.21 -4.52
CA GLY A 10 21.38 51.06 -4.44
C GLY A 10 20.25 50.51 -3.55
N ASP A 11 20.33 50.80 -2.25
CA ASP A 11 19.21 50.74 -1.31
C ASP A 11 18.05 51.66 -1.72
N THR A 12 16.83 51.15 -1.69
CA THR A 12 15.66 51.95 -1.34
C THR A 12 14.55 51.09 -0.72
N HIS A 13 14.24 51.40 0.53
CA HIS A 13 13.11 50.90 1.28
C HIS A 13 11.78 51.26 0.64
N ALA A 14 10.89 50.27 0.46
CA ALA A 14 9.45 50.52 0.36
C ALA A 14 8.71 49.56 1.30
N ARG A 15 8.06 50.12 2.31
CA ARG A 15 7.16 49.45 3.24
C ARG A 15 5.87 49.07 2.51
N THR A 16 5.46 47.81 2.63
CA THR A 16 4.12 47.30 2.28
C THR A 16 3.33 46.95 3.54
N PRO A 17 2.02 47.13 3.59
CA PRO A 17 1.22 46.99 4.80
C PRO A 17 0.81 45.56 5.03
N GLY A 18 0.65 45.21 6.32
CA GLY A 18 0.44 43.89 6.87
C GLY A 18 -0.80 43.14 6.38
N GLY A 19 -0.56 41.92 5.93
CA GLY A 19 -1.55 40.87 5.90
C GLY A 19 -1.27 39.96 7.06
N THR A 20 -2.32 39.66 7.86
CA THR A 20 -2.27 38.73 8.98
C THR A 20 -2.02 37.33 8.47
N ALA A 21 -0.77 36.89 8.53
CA ALA A 21 -0.41 35.46 8.37
C ALA A 21 -0.85 34.69 9.63
N GLY A 22 -1.51 33.57 9.45
CA GLY A 22 -1.73 32.59 10.53
C GLY A 22 -0.40 32.09 11.12
N PRO A 23 -0.39 31.57 12.32
CA PRO A 23 0.85 31.26 13.02
C PRO A 23 1.74 30.30 12.25
N ASP A 24 2.95 30.75 12.02
CA ASP A 24 3.99 30.09 11.25
C ASP A 24 4.42 28.81 11.98
N THR A 25 4.10 27.64 11.44
CA THR A 25 4.48 26.33 12.02
C THR A 25 6.00 26.18 12.16
N ALA A 26 6.78 26.94 11.41
CA ALA A 26 8.24 27.05 11.56
C ALA A 26 8.67 27.72 12.88
N ALA A 27 7.84 28.59 13.46
CA ALA A 27 8.13 29.23 14.74
C ALA A 27 7.84 28.30 15.92
N ILE A 28 6.92 27.35 15.76
CA ILE A 28 6.56 26.34 16.81
C ILE A 28 7.65 25.28 16.96
N ALA A 29 8.32 24.91 15.86
CA ALA A 29 9.41 23.91 15.88
C ALA A 29 10.68 24.36 16.63
N LEU A 30 10.76 25.64 17.05
CA LEU A 30 11.89 26.19 17.81
C LEU A 30 11.69 26.11 19.34
N GLN A 31 10.54 25.61 19.84
CA GLN A 31 10.41 25.28 21.24
C GLN A 31 11.15 23.95 21.51
N GLN A 32 12.24 24.04 22.30
CA GLN A 32 13.00 22.85 22.72
C GLN A 32 12.04 21.84 23.36
N GLY A 33 11.86 20.67 22.71
CA GLY A 33 11.06 19.57 23.22
C GLY A 33 9.68 19.35 22.57
N TYR A 34 9.26 20.17 21.59
CA TYR A 34 7.98 19.93 20.88
C TYR A 34 8.07 18.71 19.95
N PRO A 35 7.23 17.66 20.16
CA PRO A 35 7.30 16.41 19.39
C PRO A 35 6.56 16.53 18.05
N ALA A 36 7.13 17.25 17.10
CA ALA A 36 6.53 17.48 15.78
C ALA A 36 6.21 16.18 15.00
N HIS A 37 6.88 15.06 15.34
CA HIS A 37 6.62 13.75 14.74
C HIS A 37 5.28 13.13 15.15
N TRP A 38 4.65 13.66 16.21
CA TRP A 38 3.31 13.24 16.62
C TRP A 38 2.18 13.98 15.90
N GLU A 39 2.49 15.05 15.16
CA GLU A 39 1.47 15.72 14.38
C GLU A 39 0.99 14.84 13.23
N ALA A 40 -0.31 14.80 12.99
CA ALA A 40 -0.92 14.02 11.93
C ALA A 40 -2.17 14.70 11.36
N ASP A 41 -2.39 14.56 10.06
CA ASP A 41 -3.72 14.77 9.51
C ASP A 41 -4.50 13.46 9.58
N VAL A 42 -5.73 13.51 10.02
CA VAL A 42 -6.58 12.34 10.25
C VAL A 42 -7.90 12.47 9.50
N VAL A 43 -8.48 11.33 9.11
CA VAL A 43 -9.81 11.29 8.49
C VAL A 43 -10.84 10.96 9.57
N LEU A 44 -11.82 11.84 9.73
CA LEU A 44 -12.94 11.66 10.64
C LEU A 44 -13.93 10.63 10.10
N ARG A 45 -14.82 10.12 10.95
CA ARG A 45 -15.79 9.09 10.58
C ARG A 45 -16.72 9.49 9.43
N ASP A 46 -16.97 10.77 9.24
CA ASP A 46 -17.80 11.33 8.16
C ASP A 46 -17.01 11.61 6.88
N GLY A 47 -15.70 11.33 6.87
CA GLY A 47 -14.81 11.52 5.71
C GLY A 47 -14.12 12.87 5.63
N ALA A 48 -14.40 13.82 6.53
CA ALA A 48 -13.68 15.10 6.60
C ALA A 48 -12.26 14.87 7.12
N THR A 49 -11.31 15.70 6.70
CA THR A 49 -9.96 15.73 7.26
C THR A 49 -9.89 16.68 8.45
N ALA A 50 -9.02 16.40 9.42
CA ALA A 50 -8.73 17.28 10.54
C ALA A 50 -7.24 17.17 10.89
N ASN A 51 -6.68 18.22 11.49
CA ASN A 51 -5.30 18.20 11.95
C ASN A 51 -5.24 17.83 13.43
N LEU A 52 -4.51 16.77 13.77
CA LEU A 52 -4.18 16.35 15.12
C LEU A 52 -2.73 16.74 15.42
N ARG A 53 -2.51 17.40 16.55
CA ARG A 53 -1.16 17.80 16.98
C ARG A 53 -1.05 17.86 18.49
N PRO A 54 0.17 17.79 19.04
CA PRO A 54 0.40 18.15 20.44
C PRO A 54 -0.12 19.55 20.74
N VAL A 55 -0.66 19.73 21.94
CA VAL A 55 -1.09 21.04 22.45
C VAL A 55 0.11 21.95 22.65
N THR A 56 -0.09 23.24 22.48
CA THR A 56 0.90 24.29 22.76
C THR A 56 0.33 25.33 23.73
N PRO A 57 1.15 26.13 24.43
CA PRO A 57 0.69 27.23 25.25
C PRO A 57 -0.17 28.26 24.51
N ASP A 58 -0.04 28.36 23.21
CA ASP A 58 -0.82 29.29 22.38
C ASP A 58 -2.27 28.83 22.15
N ASP A 59 -2.61 27.61 22.54
CA ASP A 59 -3.96 27.03 22.36
C ASP A 59 -4.96 27.45 23.45
N GLN A 60 -4.57 28.30 24.41
CA GLN A 60 -5.42 28.69 25.56
C GLN A 60 -6.75 29.31 25.13
N ASP A 61 -6.69 30.22 24.14
CA ASP A 61 -7.89 30.92 23.66
C ASP A 61 -8.82 29.94 22.90
N ALA A 62 -8.26 29.08 22.04
CA ALA A 62 -9.01 28.07 21.29
C ALA A 62 -9.66 27.02 22.24
N LEU A 63 -8.95 26.64 23.30
CA LEU A 63 -9.50 25.74 24.34
C LEU A 63 -10.63 26.39 25.10
N LEU A 64 -10.49 27.65 25.44
CA LEU A 64 -11.52 28.41 26.15
C LEU A 64 -12.77 28.63 25.30
N GLU A 65 -12.59 28.96 24.01
CA GLU A 65 -13.67 29.08 23.06
C GLU A 65 -14.41 27.74 22.88
N MET A 66 -13.67 26.64 22.69
CA MET A 66 -14.25 25.29 22.62
C MET A 66 -15.03 24.97 23.91
N PHE A 67 -14.49 25.29 25.07
CA PHE A 67 -15.14 25.05 26.35
C PHE A 67 -16.48 25.81 26.48
N HIS A 68 -16.52 27.10 26.11
CA HIS A 68 -17.75 27.91 26.16
C HIS A 68 -18.81 27.44 25.15
N GLY A 69 -18.43 26.76 24.08
CA GLY A 69 -19.33 26.15 23.11
C GLY A 69 -19.99 24.84 23.57
N GLN A 70 -19.65 24.32 24.78
CA GLN A 70 -20.19 23.07 25.28
C GLN A 70 -21.51 23.27 26.06
N SER A 71 -22.36 22.23 26.02
CA SER A 71 -23.52 22.14 26.90
C SER A 71 -23.12 21.91 28.35
N GLU A 72 -23.98 22.36 29.28
CA GLU A 72 -23.79 22.10 30.71
C GLU A 72 -23.64 20.61 31.02
N ASN A 73 -24.33 19.76 30.27
CA ASN A 73 -24.23 18.31 30.38
C ASN A 73 -22.85 17.78 30.00
N THR A 74 -22.26 18.22 28.90
CA THR A 74 -20.93 17.81 28.48
C THR A 74 -19.86 18.27 29.46
N ILE A 75 -19.99 19.48 30.00
CA ILE A 75 -19.11 19.99 31.05
C ILE A 75 -19.22 19.13 32.31
N TYR A 76 -20.45 18.82 32.76
CA TYR A 76 -20.68 17.96 33.94
C TYR A 76 -20.11 16.56 33.73
N LEU A 77 -20.36 15.93 32.58
CA LEU A 77 -19.85 14.59 32.28
C LEU A 77 -18.30 14.52 32.22
N ARG A 78 -17.64 15.66 32.03
CA ARG A 78 -16.17 15.73 31.92
C ARG A 78 -15.50 16.13 33.23
N PHE A 79 -16.07 17.06 33.99
CA PHE A 79 -15.44 17.66 35.18
C PHE A 79 -16.09 17.22 36.49
N PHE A 80 -17.16 16.41 36.42
CA PHE A 80 -17.96 15.94 37.56
C PHE A 80 -18.50 17.09 38.44
N SER A 81 -18.57 18.27 37.85
CA SER A 81 -19.01 19.50 38.51
C SER A 81 -19.54 20.50 37.47
N HIS A 82 -20.44 21.37 37.90
CA HIS A 82 -20.92 22.49 37.10
C HIS A 82 -19.83 23.57 37.02
N LYS A 83 -19.26 23.79 35.86
CA LYS A 83 -18.28 24.83 35.59
C LYS A 83 -18.78 25.77 34.51
N THR A 84 -18.62 27.06 34.71
CA THR A 84 -19.01 28.10 33.73
C THR A 84 -17.84 28.61 32.90
N THR A 85 -16.60 28.40 33.35
CA THR A 85 -15.37 28.81 32.66
C THR A 85 -14.18 28.00 33.20
N LEU A 86 -13.09 28.03 32.45
CA LEU A 86 -11.77 27.54 32.88
C LEU A 86 -10.96 28.69 33.48
N THR A 87 -10.34 28.47 34.64
CA THR A 87 -9.43 29.43 35.24
C THR A 87 -8.13 29.53 34.47
N LYS A 88 -7.41 30.64 34.56
CA LYS A 88 -6.10 30.81 33.91
C LYS A 88 -5.11 29.68 34.28
N ARG A 89 -5.12 29.24 35.54
CA ARG A 89 -4.26 28.14 36.05
C ARG A 89 -4.64 26.79 35.40
N GLU A 90 -5.91 26.56 35.15
CA GLU A 90 -6.38 25.36 34.48
C GLU A 90 -6.02 25.38 32.98
N LEU A 91 -6.19 26.53 32.32
CA LEU A 91 -5.76 26.70 30.91
C LEU A 91 -4.27 26.46 30.77
N GLU A 92 -3.44 27.09 31.62
CA GLU A 92 -1.99 26.83 31.65
C GLU A 92 -1.67 25.35 31.87
N ARG A 93 -2.39 24.69 32.82
CA ARG A 93 -2.19 23.26 33.09
C ARG A 93 -2.53 22.38 31.92
N TYR A 94 -3.55 22.71 31.13
CA TYR A 94 -4.02 21.89 30.01
C TYR A 94 -3.22 22.14 28.72
N THR A 95 -2.61 23.30 28.54
CA THR A 95 -1.89 23.69 27.34
C THR A 95 -0.37 23.67 27.50
N THR A 96 0.16 23.64 28.73
CA THR A 96 1.60 23.57 29.01
C THR A 96 1.93 22.18 29.57
N VAL A 97 2.45 21.31 28.73
CA VAL A 97 2.77 19.90 29.02
C VAL A 97 4.23 19.62 28.72
N ASP A 98 4.79 18.59 29.36
CA ASP A 98 6.20 18.18 29.19
C ASP A 98 6.42 17.17 28.05
N HIS A 99 5.35 16.72 27.42
CA HIS A 99 5.30 15.72 26.35
C HIS A 99 5.89 14.35 26.74
N ARG A 100 5.99 14.07 28.03
CA ARG A 100 6.52 12.82 28.57
C ARG A 100 5.58 12.23 29.63
N ASP A 101 5.48 12.89 30.78
CA ASP A 101 4.61 12.47 31.88
C ASP A 101 3.21 13.05 31.71
N ARG A 102 3.10 14.15 31.02
CA ARG A 102 1.85 14.79 30.62
C ARG A 102 1.85 15.08 29.14
N VAL A 103 0.94 14.44 28.42
CA VAL A 103 0.76 14.63 26.99
C VAL A 103 -0.67 15.01 26.70
N ALA A 104 -0.86 15.99 25.82
CA ALA A 104 -2.18 16.36 25.33
C ALA A 104 -2.13 16.57 23.82
N PHE A 105 -3.15 16.06 23.13
CA PHE A 105 -3.39 16.27 21.70
C PHE A 105 -4.64 17.08 21.50
N VAL A 106 -4.59 17.99 20.53
CA VAL A 106 -5.75 18.74 20.05
C VAL A 106 -6.08 18.34 18.61
N ILE A 107 -7.37 18.35 18.28
CA ILE A 107 -7.85 18.18 16.91
C ILE A 107 -8.41 19.52 16.42
N MET A 108 -7.88 20.02 15.31
CA MET A 108 -8.23 21.30 14.70
C MET A 108 -8.97 21.09 13.39
N LEU A 109 -10.02 21.85 13.16
CA LEU A 109 -10.81 21.86 11.92
C LEU A 109 -11.30 23.30 11.63
N GLY A 110 -11.01 23.83 10.44
CA GLY A 110 -11.40 25.20 10.06
C GLY A 110 -10.82 26.28 10.98
N GLY A 111 -9.67 26.04 11.59
CA GLY A 111 -9.05 26.93 12.56
C GLY A 111 -9.60 26.81 14.00
N SER A 112 -10.68 26.07 14.21
CA SER A 112 -11.29 25.86 15.52
C SER A 112 -10.84 24.53 16.15
N MET A 113 -10.67 24.51 17.47
CA MET A 113 -10.42 23.29 18.23
C MET A 113 -11.73 22.51 18.39
N ILE A 114 -11.76 21.25 17.92
CA ILE A 114 -12.95 20.40 17.97
C ILE A 114 -12.85 19.26 18.97
N GLY A 115 -11.67 19.06 19.56
CA GLY A 115 -11.45 18.06 20.60
C GLY A 115 -10.05 18.15 21.19
N ILE A 116 -9.95 17.77 22.48
CA ILE A 116 -8.70 17.61 23.19
C ILE A 116 -8.73 16.29 23.96
N GLY A 117 -7.64 15.55 23.93
CA GLY A 117 -7.39 14.37 24.74
C GLY A 117 -6.05 14.48 25.42
N ARG A 118 -5.94 13.96 26.63
CA ARG A 118 -4.70 14.00 27.40
C ARG A 118 -4.50 12.74 28.20
N TYR A 119 -3.23 12.44 28.55
CA TYR A 119 -2.91 11.59 29.68
C TYR A 119 -2.02 12.32 30.68
N ASP A 120 -2.16 11.96 31.95
CA ASP A 120 -1.28 12.36 33.05
C ASP A 120 -0.77 11.07 33.71
N ARG A 121 0.58 10.87 33.78
CA ARG A 121 1.20 9.70 34.42
C ARG A 121 0.83 9.68 35.91
N THR A 122 0.49 8.51 36.41
CA THR A 122 0.17 8.31 37.80
C THR A 122 1.42 8.12 38.67
N GLN A 123 1.25 7.77 39.94
CA GLN A 123 2.38 7.42 40.81
C GLN A 123 3.03 6.09 40.43
N LYS A 124 2.33 5.24 39.68
CA LYS A 124 2.87 4.01 39.07
C LYS A 124 3.59 4.38 37.78
N PRO A 125 4.86 3.98 37.60
CA PRO A 125 5.67 4.43 36.46
C PRO A 125 5.10 4.10 35.08
N ASN A 126 4.37 2.98 34.98
CA ASN A 126 3.84 2.47 33.71
C ASN A 126 2.34 2.75 33.52
N ASP A 127 1.72 3.56 34.39
CA ASP A 127 0.30 3.83 34.35
C ASP A 127 0.01 5.33 34.18
N ALA A 128 -1.01 5.66 33.37
CA ALA A 128 -1.46 7.03 33.18
C ALA A 128 -2.99 7.14 33.15
N GLU A 129 -3.50 8.21 33.72
CA GLU A 129 -4.91 8.58 33.64
C GLU A 129 -5.20 9.31 32.33
N VAL A 130 -6.20 8.84 31.56
CA VAL A 130 -6.57 9.42 30.28
C VAL A 130 -7.92 10.12 30.32
N ALA A 131 -8.04 11.26 29.64
CA ALA A 131 -9.26 12.07 29.67
C ALA A 131 -9.47 12.85 28.34
N PHE A 132 -10.74 13.05 27.95
CA PHE A 132 -11.15 13.68 26.71
C PHE A 132 -12.21 14.77 26.91
N LEU A 133 -12.18 15.78 26.03
CA LEU A 133 -13.26 16.73 25.81
C LEU A 133 -13.46 16.90 24.32
N ILE A 134 -14.67 16.68 23.81
CA ILE A 134 -15.02 16.76 22.39
C ILE A 134 -16.16 17.74 22.25
N SER A 135 -16.02 18.69 21.32
CA SER A 135 -17.03 19.68 21.00
C SER A 135 -18.38 19.02 20.66
N ASP A 136 -19.47 19.50 21.28
CA ASP A 136 -20.83 18.97 21.09
C ASP A 136 -21.22 18.93 19.60
N ALA A 137 -20.88 19.96 18.85
CA ALA A 137 -21.13 20.03 17.40
C ALA A 137 -20.38 18.97 16.59
N HIS A 138 -19.36 18.35 17.19
CA HIS A 138 -18.47 17.41 16.51
C HIS A 138 -18.47 16.00 17.15
N GLN A 139 -19.37 15.72 18.09
CA GLN A 139 -19.53 14.37 18.66
C GLN A 139 -20.03 13.37 17.60
N GLY A 140 -19.77 12.08 17.82
CA GLY A 140 -20.15 11.02 16.88
C GLY A 140 -19.25 10.89 15.63
N ARG A 141 -18.29 11.78 15.41
CA ARG A 141 -17.35 11.79 14.27
C ARG A 141 -16.10 10.94 14.50
N GLY A 142 -16.01 10.18 15.59
CA GLY A 142 -14.88 9.28 15.87
C GLY A 142 -13.66 9.95 16.51
N ILE A 143 -13.77 11.22 16.93
CA ILE A 143 -12.68 12.02 17.51
C ILE A 143 -12.09 11.35 18.75
N GLY A 144 -12.93 10.87 19.69
CA GLY A 144 -12.45 10.20 20.92
C GLY A 144 -11.61 8.96 20.63
N SER A 145 -11.97 8.17 19.62
CA SER A 145 -11.19 6.98 19.23
C SER A 145 -9.86 7.35 18.58
N ILE A 146 -9.82 8.43 17.78
CA ILE A 146 -8.58 8.95 17.18
C ILE A 146 -7.64 9.46 18.28
N LEU A 147 -8.16 10.26 19.23
CA LEU A 147 -7.38 10.76 20.36
C LEU A 147 -6.83 9.62 21.21
N LEU A 148 -7.64 8.60 21.52
CA LEU A 148 -7.19 7.44 22.29
C LEU A 148 -6.07 6.69 21.58
N GLU A 149 -6.19 6.43 20.26
CA GLU A 149 -5.16 5.75 19.47
C GLU A 149 -3.82 6.52 19.46
N HIS A 150 -3.87 7.85 19.30
CA HIS A 150 -2.66 8.67 19.31
C HIS A 150 -2.06 8.84 20.71
N LEU A 151 -2.88 8.95 21.76
CA LEU A 151 -2.41 8.99 23.15
C LEU A 151 -1.75 7.66 23.54
N SER A 152 -2.36 6.52 23.20
CA SER A 152 -1.79 5.19 23.45
C SER A 152 -0.43 5.04 22.78
N ALA A 153 -0.28 5.48 21.52
CA ALA A 153 0.99 5.42 20.83
C ALA A 153 2.06 6.30 21.46
N ALA A 154 1.72 7.53 21.88
CA ALA A 154 2.64 8.43 22.58
C ALA A 154 3.00 7.92 23.99
N ALA A 155 2.05 7.27 24.69
CA ALA A 155 2.26 6.66 25.99
C ALA A 155 3.26 5.50 25.91
N LEU A 156 3.11 4.60 24.94
CA LEU A 156 4.08 3.51 24.68
C LEU A 156 5.48 4.04 24.39
N GLU A 157 5.62 5.11 23.58
CA GLU A 157 6.91 5.77 23.34
C GLU A 157 7.55 6.32 24.64
N ASN A 158 6.71 6.69 25.62
CA ASN A 158 7.14 7.20 26.92
C ASN A 158 7.21 6.12 28.03
N GLY A 159 7.11 4.82 27.67
CA GLY A 159 7.22 3.71 28.61
C GLY A 159 5.99 3.53 29.53
N ILE A 160 4.81 3.94 29.07
CA ILE A 160 3.51 3.70 29.73
C ILE A 160 2.82 2.58 28.95
N ASP A 161 2.35 1.54 29.63
CA ASP A 161 1.71 0.36 29.06
C ASP A 161 0.28 0.13 29.57
N HIS A 162 -0.16 0.96 30.51
CA HIS A 162 -1.51 0.91 31.09
C HIS A 162 -2.18 2.29 31.10
N PHE A 163 -3.48 2.29 30.77
CA PHE A 163 -4.34 3.45 30.97
C PHE A 163 -5.43 3.18 31.98
N SER A 164 -5.70 4.21 32.80
CA SER A 164 -6.86 4.31 33.68
C SER A 164 -7.74 5.49 33.27
N ALA A 165 -9.05 5.38 33.50
CA ALA A 165 -9.99 6.46 33.25
C ALA A 165 -11.20 6.38 34.21
N GLU A 166 -11.67 7.53 34.70
CA GLU A 166 -12.91 7.63 35.44
C GLU A 166 -14.01 8.21 34.54
N VAL A 167 -15.16 7.54 34.49
CA VAL A 167 -16.28 7.91 33.62
C VAL A 167 -17.59 7.81 34.39
N LEU A 168 -18.44 8.85 34.33
CA LEU A 168 -19.78 8.78 34.90
C LEU A 168 -20.61 7.70 34.16
N PRO A 169 -21.44 6.90 34.89
CA PRO A 169 -22.26 5.84 34.29
C PRO A 169 -23.20 6.32 33.17
N GLU A 170 -23.63 7.58 33.25
CA GLU A 170 -24.49 8.24 32.27
C GLU A 170 -23.74 8.55 30.97
N ASN A 171 -22.41 8.65 31.00
CA ASN A 171 -21.58 8.95 29.83
C ASN A 171 -21.34 7.69 28.97
N ARG A 172 -22.44 7.11 28.45
CA ARG A 172 -22.43 5.93 27.61
C ARG A 172 -21.58 6.11 26.33
N ALA A 173 -21.46 7.34 25.85
CA ALA A 173 -20.67 7.64 24.65
C ALA A 173 -19.17 7.41 24.93
N MET A 174 -18.67 7.89 26.05
CA MET A 174 -17.27 7.72 26.45
C MET A 174 -16.95 6.25 26.80
N LEU A 175 -17.83 5.58 27.55
CA LEU A 175 -17.69 4.15 27.85
C LEU A 175 -17.56 3.31 26.57
N ARG A 176 -18.33 3.65 25.51
CA ARG A 176 -18.21 2.97 24.19
C ARG A 176 -16.87 3.22 23.52
N VAL A 177 -16.28 4.41 23.64
CA VAL A 177 -14.96 4.68 23.05
C VAL A 177 -13.92 3.69 23.56
N PHE A 178 -13.87 3.49 24.88
CA PHE A 178 -12.91 2.57 25.49
C PHE A 178 -13.20 1.09 25.14
N VAL A 179 -14.46 0.67 25.25
CA VAL A 179 -14.87 -0.73 24.99
C VAL A 179 -14.69 -1.13 23.53
N GLU A 180 -15.06 -0.22 22.62
CA GLU A 180 -14.97 -0.45 21.19
C GLU A 180 -13.56 -0.19 20.63
N ALA A 181 -12.60 0.24 21.44
CA ALA A 181 -11.22 0.43 21.01
C ALA A 181 -10.48 -0.88 20.73
N GLY A 182 -11.01 -2.01 21.25
CA GLY A 182 -10.42 -3.34 21.04
C GLY A 182 -9.47 -3.77 22.14
N TYR A 183 -9.30 -2.95 23.19
CA TYR A 183 -8.56 -3.33 24.40
C TYR A 183 -9.43 -4.18 25.35
N ASP A 184 -8.77 -4.98 26.18
CA ASP A 184 -9.45 -5.70 27.27
C ASP A 184 -9.59 -4.76 28.47
N VAL A 185 -10.78 -4.21 28.66
CA VAL A 185 -11.08 -3.17 29.64
C VAL A 185 -11.70 -3.78 30.89
N ALA A 186 -10.96 -3.74 32.01
CA ALA A 186 -11.50 -3.99 33.35
C ALA A 186 -12.36 -2.81 33.81
N ARG A 187 -13.49 -3.10 34.48
CA ARG A 187 -14.43 -2.08 34.97
C ARG A 187 -14.74 -2.32 36.42
N HIS A 188 -14.58 -1.28 37.21
CA HIS A 188 -14.96 -1.28 38.61
C HIS A 188 -15.90 -0.10 38.87
N PHE A 189 -16.92 -0.30 39.66
CA PHE A 189 -17.79 0.77 40.09
C PHE A 189 -17.33 1.23 41.47
N ASP A 190 -16.89 2.47 41.57
CA ASP A 190 -16.39 3.07 42.81
C ASP A 190 -16.91 4.50 42.97
N ASP A 191 -17.40 4.85 44.17
CA ASP A 191 -17.90 6.19 44.54
C ASP A 191 -18.76 6.95 43.50
N GLY A 192 -19.60 6.22 42.75
CA GLY A 192 -20.51 6.79 41.76
C GLY A 192 -19.88 6.97 40.34
N VAL A 193 -18.64 6.56 40.13
CA VAL A 193 -17.98 6.55 38.84
C VAL A 193 -17.67 5.12 38.39
N VAL A 194 -17.49 4.93 37.10
CA VAL A 194 -16.96 3.70 36.52
C VAL A 194 -15.47 3.91 36.27
N ALA A 195 -14.65 3.28 37.11
CA ALA A 195 -13.21 3.20 36.89
C ALA A 195 -12.89 2.16 35.83
N LEU A 196 -12.14 2.54 34.85
CA LEU A 196 -11.66 1.69 33.72
C LEU A 196 -10.16 1.54 33.85
N GLU A 197 -9.66 0.31 33.68
CA GLU A 197 -8.23 0.01 33.60
C GLU A 197 -8.00 -0.96 32.45
N PHE A 198 -6.98 -0.71 31.62
CA PHE A 198 -6.62 -1.57 30.49
C PHE A 198 -5.17 -1.39 30.06
N SER A 199 -4.57 -2.49 29.58
CA SER A 199 -3.30 -2.44 28.87
C SER A 199 -3.50 -1.80 27.51
N ILE A 200 -2.55 -0.93 27.11
CA ILE A 200 -2.52 -0.30 25.78
C ILE A 200 -1.58 -0.99 24.80
N ASP A 201 -1.02 -2.14 25.16
CA ASP A 201 -0.24 -2.96 24.25
C ASP A 201 -1.06 -3.33 23.01
N PRO A 202 -0.49 -3.20 21.80
CA PRO A 202 -1.23 -3.41 20.58
C PRO A 202 -1.62 -4.89 20.39
N THR A 203 -2.87 -5.24 20.70
CA THR A 203 -3.43 -6.56 20.43
C THR A 203 -3.87 -6.69 18.97
N GLU A 204 -3.98 -7.93 18.47
CA GLU A 204 -4.51 -8.20 17.14
C GLU A 204 -5.94 -7.67 16.98
N LYS A 205 -6.77 -7.83 18.01
CA LYS A 205 -8.14 -7.30 18.06
C LYS A 205 -8.17 -5.77 17.94
N GLN A 206 -7.30 -5.08 18.67
CA GLN A 206 -7.19 -3.61 18.61
C GLN A 206 -6.74 -3.16 17.21
N ARG A 207 -5.73 -3.82 16.62
CA ARG A 207 -5.28 -3.53 15.25
C ARG A 207 -6.39 -3.74 14.22
N SER A 208 -7.15 -4.83 14.32
CA SER A 208 -8.28 -5.13 13.43
C SER A 208 -9.37 -4.06 13.53
N VAL A 209 -9.72 -3.60 14.74
CA VAL A 209 -10.71 -2.54 14.96
C VAL A 209 -10.23 -1.22 14.36
N MET A 210 -8.97 -0.85 14.59
CA MET A 210 -8.36 0.37 14.05
C MET A 210 -8.39 0.36 12.51
N VAL A 211 -7.97 -0.76 11.89
CA VAL A 211 -7.98 -0.93 10.43
C VAL A 211 -9.40 -0.84 9.85
N ALA A 212 -10.40 -1.44 10.51
CA ALA A 212 -11.78 -1.36 10.07
C ALA A 212 -12.37 0.07 10.19
N ARG A 213 -11.96 0.85 11.19
CA ARG A 213 -12.34 2.26 11.33
C ARG A 213 -11.67 3.13 10.28
N GLU A 214 -10.38 2.92 10.04
CA GLU A 214 -9.61 3.60 9.00
C GLU A 214 -10.26 3.38 7.63
N HIS A 215 -10.56 2.12 7.29
CA HIS A 215 -11.24 1.77 6.05
C HIS A 215 -12.54 2.55 5.87
N ARG A 216 -13.45 2.49 6.85
CA ARG A 216 -14.74 3.19 6.77
C ARG A 216 -14.62 4.70 6.63
N ALA A 217 -13.64 5.31 7.30
CA ALA A 217 -13.41 6.74 7.22
C ALA A 217 -12.86 7.17 5.85
N GLU A 218 -11.85 6.46 5.35
CA GLU A 218 -11.21 6.75 4.06
C GLU A 218 -12.14 6.43 2.87
N ALA A 219 -12.90 5.34 2.92
CA ALA A 219 -13.90 5.03 1.89
C ALA A 219 -14.97 6.14 1.79
N ARG A 220 -15.46 6.64 2.93
CA ARG A 220 -16.41 7.78 2.96
C ARG A 220 -15.78 9.07 2.48
N SER A 221 -14.53 9.33 2.84
CA SER A 221 -13.80 10.51 2.36
C SER A 221 -13.70 10.53 0.83
N THR A 222 -13.41 9.40 0.21
CA THR A 222 -13.36 9.25 -1.24
C THR A 222 -14.76 9.30 -1.87
N ALA A 223 -15.76 8.70 -1.22
CA ALA A 223 -17.14 8.77 -1.66
C ALA A 223 -17.65 10.22 -1.76
N ARG A 224 -17.30 11.11 -0.81
CA ARG A 224 -17.65 12.55 -0.89
C ARG A 224 -17.11 13.24 -2.13
N ILE A 225 -16.01 12.75 -2.71
CA ILE A 225 -15.45 13.27 -3.98
C ILE A 225 -16.25 12.72 -5.18
N LEU A 226 -16.64 11.44 -5.12
CA LEU A 226 -17.19 10.69 -6.25
C LEU A 226 -18.73 10.64 -6.28
N THR A 227 -19.42 11.19 -5.27
CA THR A 227 -20.88 11.23 -5.20
C THR A 227 -21.39 12.63 -4.83
N PRO A 228 -20.92 13.69 -5.51
CA PRO A 228 -21.33 15.05 -5.19
C PRO A 228 -22.81 15.30 -5.58
N SER A 229 -23.54 16.05 -4.76
CA SER A 229 -24.86 16.61 -5.08
C SER A 229 -24.78 18.02 -5.66
N SER A 230 -23.64 18.68 -5.46
CA SER A 230 -23.34 19.99 -6.03
C SER A 230 -21.89 20.11 -6.49
N ILE A 231 -21.68 20.73 -7.65
CA ILE A 231 -20.34 20.95 -8.24
C ILE A 231 -20.18 22.42 -8.59
N ALA A 232 -19.04 23.03 -8.18
CA ALA A 232 -18.64 24.37 -8.62
C ALA A 232 -17.41 24.27 -9.51
N VAL A 233 -17.46 24.81 -10.74
CA VAL A 233 -16.31 24.91 -11.64
C VAL A 233 -15.77 26.34 -11.57
N VAL A 234 -14.63 26.53 -10.88
CA VAL A 234 -13.97 27.81 -10.73
C VAL A 234 -13.01 28.03 -11.88
N GLY A 235 -13.21 29.09 -12.64
CA GLY A 235 -12.57 29.32 -13.94
C GLY A 235 -13.40 28.79 -15.11
N ALA A 236 -14.71 28.57 -14.91
CA ALA A 236 -15.64 28.32 -15.98
C ALA A 236 -15.59 29.48 -17.01
N SER A 237 -15.73 29.17 -18.31
CA SER A 237 -15.53 30.16 -19.37
C SER A 237 -16.40 29.86 -20.57
N ALA A 238 -16.76 30.89 -21.34
CA ALA A 238 -17.38 30.74 -22.65
C ALA A 238 -16.41 30.31 -23.75
N ASP A 239 -15.08 30.45 -23.51
CA ASP A 239 -14.03 30.09 -24.46
C ASP A 239 -13.82 28.56 -24.53
N PRO A 240 -14.08 27.90 -25.69
CA PRO A 240 -13.91 26.46 -25.85
C PRO A 240 -12.48 25.95 -25.65
N SER A 241 -11.46 26.81 -25.71
CA SER A 241 -10.06 26.47 -25.47
C SER A 241 -9.72 26.40 -23.98
N ASN A 242 -10.59 26.88 -23.09
CA ASN A 242 -10.39 26.93 -21.66
C ASN A 242 -10.76 25.58 -21.01
N GLY A 243 -9.92 25.10 -20.10
CA GLY A 243 -10.16 23.85 -19.37
C GLY A 243 -11.46 23.86 -18.56
N GLY A 244 -11.83 24.99 -17.96
CA GLY A 244 -13.10 25.15 -17.23
C GLY A 244 -14.32 25.02 -18.14
N HIS A 245 -14.24 25.48 -19.39
CA HIS A 245 -15.27 25.27 -20.39
C HIS A 245 -15.46 23.78 -20.69
N VAL A 246 -14.37 23.06 -20.94
CA VAL A 246 -14.41 21.60 -21.21
C VAL A 246 -15.03 20.85 -20.05
N VAL A 247 -14.66 21.18 -18.81
CA VAL A 247 -15.21 20.54 -17.61
C VAL A 247 -16.72 20.77 -17.49
N VAL A 248 -17.19 22.03 -17.66
CA VAL A 248 -18.64 22.35 -17.60
C VAL A 248 -19.40 21.56 -18.67
N ASN A 249 -18.91 21.55 -19.91
CA ASN A 249 -19.54 20.78 -21.00
C ASN A 249 -19.59 19.29 -20.70
N ASN A 250 -18.53 18.70 -20.19
CA ASN A 250 -18.48 17.28 -19.84
C ASN A 250 -19.47 16.94 -18.70
N ILE A 251 -19.60 17.81 -17.68
CA ILE A 251 -20.59 17.64 -16.61
C ILE A 251 -22.01 17.68 -17.16
N VAL A 252 -22.35 18.69 -17.96
CA VAL A 252 -23.68 18.83 -18.59
C VAL A 252 -23.97 17.63 -19.49
N ALA A 253 -23.04 17.29 -20.38
CA ALA A 253 -23.19 16.16 -21.31
C ALA A 253 -23.32 14.80 -20.60
N SER A 254 -22.78 14.66 -19.39
CA SER A 254 -22.92 13.43 -18.59
C SER A 254 -24.34 13.22 -18.04
N GLY A 255 -25.17 14.27 -18.02
CA GLY A 255 -26.51 14.25 -17.42
C GLY A 255 -26.48 14.33 -15.89
N PHE A 256 -25.53 15.10 -15.33
CA PHE A 256 -25.48 15.37 -13.89
C PHE A 256 -26.79 15.98 -13.40
N SER A 257 -27.40 15.42 -12.39
CA SER A 257 -28.71 15.80 -11.84
C SER A 257 -28.62 16.80 -10.68
N GLY A 258 -27.41 17.03 -10.13
CA GLY A 258 -27.19 17.94 -9.02
C GLY A 258 -27.03 19.40 -9.46
N ALA A 259 -26.75 20.30 -8.51
CA ALA A 259 -26.53 21.71 -8.78
C ALA A 259 -25.13 21.93 -9.41
N LEU A 260 -25.07 22.58 -10.58
CA LEU A 260 -23.82 22.94 -11.25
C LEU A 260 -23.66 24.48 -11.25
N TYR A 261 -22.60 24.95 -10.60
CA TYR A 261 -22.21 26.35 -10.53
C TYR A 261 -20.97 26.61 -11.40
N GLY A 262 -21.08 27.57 -12.32
CA GLY A 262 -19.94 28.09 -13.07
C GLY A 262 -19.46 29.40 -12.46
N ILE A 263 -18.23 29.44 -11.96
CA ILE A 263 -17.68 30.58 -11.26
C ILE A 263 -16.72 31.35 -12.17
N ASN A 264 -17.09 32.57 -12.49
CA ASN A 264 -16.27 33.52 -13.24
C ASN A 264 -16.70 34.95 -12.94
N PRO A 265 -15.78 35.93 -12.70
CA PRO A 265 -16.13 37.34 -12.56
C PRO A 265 -16.89 37.91 -13.76
N VAL A 266 -16.64 37.36 -14.96
CA VAL A 266 -17.34 37.78 -16.20
C VAL A 266 -18.55 36.87 -16.41
N GLU A 267 -19.74 37.46 -16.49
CA GLU A 267 -20.97 36.72 -16.72
C GLU A 267 -21.00 36.11 -18.12
N PHE A 268 -21.40 34.86 -18.21
CA PHE A 268 -21.70 34.17 -19.46
C PHE A 268 -22.83 33.14 -19.23
N ALA A 269 -23.60 32.88 -20.26
CA ALA A 269 -24.70 31.94 -20.21
C ALA A 269 -24.30 30.59 -20.79
N GLN A 270 -24.60 29.49 -20.06
CA GLN A 270 -24.48 28.11 -20.54
C GLN A 270 -25.65 27.31 -19.99
N GLU A 271 -26.32 26.55 -20.86
CA GLU A 271 -27.45 25.69 -20.46
C GLU A 271 -27.02 24.64 -19.43
N GLY A 272 -27.81 24.45 -18.39
CA GLY A 272 -27.56 23.47 -17.33
C GLY A 272 -26.59 23.93 -16.24
N MET A 273 -26.16 25.21 -16.28
CA MET A 273 -25.22 25.78 -15.31
C MET A 273 -25.79 27.07 -14.68
N ILE A 274 -25.54 27.26 -13.40
CA ILE A 274 -25.85 28.49 -12.67
C ILE A 274 -24.56 29.31 -12.58
N HIS A 275 -24.57 30.49 -13.21
CA HIS A 275 -23.44 31.41 -13.12
C HIS A 275 -23.40 32.13 -11.77
N LYS A 276 -22.17 32.26 -11.21
CA LYS A 276 -21.85 33.06 -10.01
C LYS A 276 -20.54 33.81 -10.23
N ALA A 277 -20.41 35.05 -9.71
CA ALA A 277 -19.18 35.79 -9.85
C ALA A 277 -18.04 35.25 -8.95
N SER A 278 -18.37 34.76 -7.78
CA SER A 278 -17.44 34.14 -6.83
C SER A 278 -18.03 32.93 -6.13
N VAL A 279 -17.21 32.10 -5.49
CA VAL A 279 -17.65 30.93 -4.72
C VAL A 279 -18.52 31.36 -3.53
N ALA A 280 -18.23 32.52 -2.92
CA ALA A 280 -18.98 33.06 -1.80
C ALA A 280 -20.44 33.44 -2.18
N ASP A 281 -20.70 33.74 -3.46
CA ASP A 281 -22.03 34.10 -3.95
C ASP A 281 -22.99 32.91 -4.10
N ILE A 282 -22.50 31.69 -3.91
CA ILE A 282 -23.33 30.48 -3.95
C ILE A 282 -24.30 30.46 -2.76
N GLY A 283 -23.84 30.85 -1.59
CA GLY A 283 -24.65 30.95 -0.36
C GLY A 283 -24.95 29.63 0.35
N GLU A 284 -24.47 28.50 -0.15
CA GLU A 284 -24.58 27.19 0.45
C GLU A 284 -23.30 26.37 0.24
N PRO A 285 -22.99 25.38 1.08
CA PRO A 285 -21.83 24.51 0.90
C PRO A 285 -21.89 23.75 -0.42
N VAL A 286 -20.73 23.58 -1.07
CA VAL A 286 -20.57 22.84 -2.33
C VAL A 286 -19.81 21.54 -2.05
N ASP A 287 -20.29 20.41 -2.57
CA ASP A 287 -19.63 19.13 -2.32
C ASP A 287 -18.26 19.06 -3.02
N LEU A 288 -18.21 19.47 -4.29
CA LEU A 288 -16.99 19.37 -5.11
C LEU A 288 -16.69 20.67 -5.84
N ALA A 289 -15.50 21.21 -5.64
CA ALA A 289 -15.02 22.36 -6.43
C ALA A 289 -13.95 21.89 -7.43
N VAL A 290 -14.14 22.20 -8.72
CA VAL A 290 -13.14 21.96 -9.78
C VAL A 290 -12.44 23.27 -10.08
N VAL A 291 -11.14 23.33 -9.83
CA VAL A 291 -10.32 24.56 -9.94
C VAL A 291 -9.53 24.53 -11.23
N ALA A 292 -9.95 25.37 -12.19
CA ALA A 292 -9.36 25.52 -13.52
C ALA A 292 -8.93 26.97 -13.78
N VAL A 293 -8.28 27.60 -12.80
CA VAL A 293 -7.79 28.98 -12.86
C VAL A 293 -6.26 29.00 -13.06
N PRO A 294 -5.66 30.13 -13.47
CA PRO A 294 -4.20 30.26 -13.55
C PRO A 294 -3.51 29.89 -12.22
N TYR A 295 -2.29 29.35 -12.33
CA TYR A 295 -1.49 28.82 -11.21
C TYR A 295 -1.44 29.76 -10.00
N ASP A 296 -1.24 31.07 -10.23
CA ASP A 296 -1.07 32.03 -9.14
C ASP A 296 -2.34 32.29 -8.33
N ALA A 297 -3.51 32.06 -8.91
CA ALA A 297 -4.80 32.24 -8.27
C ALA A 297 -5.29 31.01 -7.47
N VAL A 298 -4.69 29.85 -7.67
CA VAL A 298 -5.21 28.58 -7.14
C VAL A 298 -5.32 28.58 -5.61
N LEU A 299 -4.30 29.05 -4.88
CA LEU A 299 -4.32 29.03 -3.41
C LEU A 299 -5.44 29.93 -2.85
N GLU A 300 -5.64 31.11 -3.42
CA GLU A 300 -6.71 32.03 -3.03
C GLU A 300 -8.09 31.40 -3.30
N VAL A 301 -8.26 30.80 -4.47
CA VAL A 301 -9.52 30.12 -4.83
C VAL A 301 -9.80 28.95 -3.89
N VAL A 302 -8.79 28.14 -3.53
CA VAL A 302 -8.96 27.03 -2.59
C VAL A 302 -9.31 27.53 -1.18
N ASP A 303 -8.77 28.65 -0.75
CA ASP A 303 -9.16 29.31 0.51
C ASP A 303 -10.63 29.76 0.47
N GLN A 304 -11.08 30.37 -0.64
CA GLN A 304 -12.47 30.74 -0.84
C GLN A 304 -13.40 29.50 -0.83
N CYS A 305 -13.01 28.42 -1.48
CA CYS A 305 -13.75 27.16 -1.47
C CYS A 305 -13.87 26.60 -0.04
N GLY A 306 -12.78 26.62 0.73
CA GLY A 306 -12.76 26.18 2.13
C GLY A 306 -13.69 27.00 3.01
N ARG A 307 -13.68 28.31 2.90
CA ARG A 307 -14.59 29.23 3.63
C ARG A 307 -16.07 29.02 3.25
N ALA A 308 -16.32 28.63 2.00
CA ALA A 308 -17.66 28.29 1.52
C ALA A 308 -18.09 26.85 1.89
N GLY A 309 -17.28 26.10 2.64
CA GLY A 309 -17.63 24.77 3.13
C GLY A 309 -17.50 23.65 2.09
N ALA A 310 -16.67 23.82 1.06
CA ALA A 310 -16.42 22.77 0.09
C ALA A 310 -15.85 21.50 0.76
N HIS A 311 -16.26 20.33 0.29
CA HIS A 311 -15.79 19.07 0.85
C HIS A 311 -14.52 18.55 0.18
N ALA A 312 -14.33 18.84 -1.10
CA ALA A 312 -13.15 18.46 -1.86
C ALA A 312 -12.87 19.45 -2.99
N VAL A 313 -11.60 19.48 -3.40
CA VAL A 313 -11.16 20.24 -4.56
C VAL A 313 -10.44 19.35 -5.56
N VAL A 314 -10.73 19.53 -6.84
CA VAL A 314 -10.00 18.96 -7.97
C VAL A 314 -9.22 20.06 -8.64
N VAL A 315 -7.89 20.01 -8.59
CA VAL A 315 -7.02 21.05 -9.17
C VAL A 315 -6.49 20.56 -10.52
N VAL A 316 -7.05 21.12 -11.60
CA VAL A 316 -6.67 20.78 -12.99
C VAL A 316 -5.36 21.44 -13.38
N THR A 317 -5.13 22.65 -12.89
CA THR A 317 -3.96 23.49 -13.21
C THR A 317 -2.65 22.79 -12.88
N GLY A 318 -1.69 22.79 -13.82
CA GLY A 318 -0.31 22.32 -13.66
C GLY A 318 0.66 23.43 -13.23
N GLY A 319 1.96 23.11 -13.23
CA GLY A 319 3.04 24.06 -12.86
C GLY A 319 3.48 23.94 -11.40
N TRP A 320 3.19 22.84 -10.76
CA TRP A 320 3.47 22.60 -9.34
C TRP A 320 4.81 21.88 -9.13
N ALA A 321 4.81 20.80 -8.40
CA ALA A 321 6.02 20.07 -8.06
C ALA A 321 6.81 19.54 -9.27
N GLU A 322 6.12 19.31 -10.39
CA GLU A 322 6.73 18.98 -11.67
C GLU A 322 7.56 20.13 -12.27
N ALA A 323 7.31 21.38 -11.84
CA ALA A 323 8.06 22.56 -12.26
C ALA A 323 9.29 22.84 -11.38
N GLY A 324 9.50 22.09 -10.27
CA GLY A 324 10.68 22.20 -9.42
C GLY A 324 10.38 22.48 -7.94
N ALA A 325 11.42 22.91 -7.21
CA ALA A 325 11.37 23.01 -5.74
C ALA A 325 10.35 24.04 -5.22
N GLU A 326 10.22 25.19 -5.89
CA GLU A 326 9.23 26.23 -5.52
C GLU A 326 7.80 25.71 -5.69
N GLY A 327 7.51 25.06 -6.82
CA GLY A 327 6.22 24.41 -7.08
C GLY A 327 5.91 23.31 -6.07
N ALA A 328 6.93 22.57 -5.61
CA ALA A 328 6.78 21.57 -4.57
C ALA A 328 6.42 22.17 -3.20
N LEU A 329 7.01 23.31 -2.84
CA LEU A 329 6.64 24.05 -1.63
C LEU A 329 5.18 24.53 -1.70
N ARG A 330 4.79 25.12 -2.82
CA ARG A 330 3.44 25.61 -3.03
C ARG A 330 2.40 24.49 -3.06
N GLN A 331 2.77 23.30 -3.59
CA GLN A 331 1.92 22.11 -3.52
C GLN A 331 1.66 21.67 -2.07
N ARG A 332 2.67 21.72 -1.20
CA ARG A 332 2.49 21.44 0.24
C ARG A 332 1.58 22.49 0.91
N GLN A 333 1.70 23.75 0.53
CA GLN A 333 0.80 24.81 1.02
C GLN A 333 -0.65 24.56 0.60
N LEU A 334 -0.88 24.13 -0.65
CA LEU A 334 -2.21 23.75 -1.16
C LEU A 334 -2.85 22.66 -0.30
N VAL A 335 -2.11 21.59 -0.01
CA VAL A 335 -2.63 20.47 0.79
C VAL A 335 -2.92 20.89 2.22
N ARG A 336 -2.01 21.64 2.86
CA ARG A 336 -2.24 22.15 4.22
C ARG A 336 -3.47 23.04 4.30
N LEU A 337 -3.61 23.96 3.34
CA LEU A 337 -4.75 24.87 3.26
C LEU A 337 -6.06 24.10 3.13
N ALA A 338 -6.15 23.17 2.19
CA ALA A 338 -7.34 22.37 1.97
C ALA A 338 -7.70 21.50 3.18
N ARG A 339 -6.73 20.78 3.74
CA ARG A 339 -6.93 19.94 4.92
C ARG A 339 -7.31 20.74 6.16
N GLY A 340 -6.79 21.97 6.30
CA GLY A 340 -7.19 22.90 7.35
C GLY A 340 -8.70 23.18 7.36
N TYR A 341 -9.35 23.19 6.21
CA TYR A 341 -10.80 23.30 6.05
C TYR A 341 -11.55 21.97 6.05
N GLY A 342 -10.86 20.84 6.19
CA GLY A 342 -11.46 19.52 6.12
C GLY A 342 -11.66 18.99 4.71
N MET A 343 -11.11 19.67 3.70
CA MET A 343 -11.22 19.30 2.29
C MET A 343 -10.16 18.27 1.89
N ARG A 344 -10.51 17.43 0.92
CA ARG A 344 -9.56 16.58 0.19
C ARG A 344 -9.13 17.23 -1.12
N VAL A 345 -7.92 16.92 -1.58
CA VAL A 345 -7.36 17.43 -2.83
C VAL A 345 -7.12 16.29 -3.81
N VAL A 346 -7.73 16.40 -5.00
CA VAL A 346 -7.37 15.57 -6.16
C VAL A 346 -6.47 16.38 -7.07
N GLY A 347 -5.25 15.90 -7.30
CA GLY A 347 -4.25 16.65 -8.07
C GLY A 347 -3.08 17.14 -7.22
N PRO A 348 -2.48 18.29 -7.52
CA PRO A 348 -2.76 19.14 -8.71
C PRO A 348 -2.31 18.52 -10.03
N ALA A 349 -2.44 19.24 -11.14
CA ALA A 349 -2.22 18.74 -12.50
C ALA A 349 -3.09 17.48 -12.81
N SER A 350 -4.33 17.48 -12.35
CA SER A 350 -5.31 16.41 -12.52
C SER A 350 -6.03 16.52 -13.86
N LEU A 351 -6.39 15.40 -14.48
CA LEU A 351 -7.36 15.36 -15.58
C LEU A 351 -8.82 15.45 -15.09
N GLY A 352 -9.04 15.42 -13.78
CA GLY A 352 -10.36 15.42 -13.19
C GLY A 352 -10.82 14.07 -12.67
N VAL A 353 -12.12 14.02 -12.32
CA VAL A 353 -12.80 12.87 -11.76
C VAL A 353 -14.13 12.61 -12.48
N LEU A 354 -14.53 11.34 -12.51
CA LEU A 354 -15.77 10.90 -13.16
C LEU A 354 -16.40 9.77 -12.36
N ASN A 355 -17.72 9.78 -12.25
CA ASN A 355 -18.52 8.65 -11.80
C ASN A 355 -19.66 8.41 -12.81
N ASN A 356 -19.72 7.20 -13.35
CA ASN A 356 -20.75 6.77 -14.31
C ASN A 356 -21.87 5.93 -13.67
N ALA A 357 -21.82 5.69 -12.34
CA ALA A 357 -22.92 5.00 -11.66
C ALA A 357 -24.23 5.79 -11.85
N ALA A 358 -25.33 5.08 -12.09
CA ALA A 358 -26.58 5.71 -12.49
C ALA A 358 -27.12 6.75 -11.46
N GLU A 359 -26.87 6.48 -10.17
CA GLU A 359 -27.35 7.31 -9.06
C GLU A 359 -26.48 8.57 -8.82
N HIS A 360 -25.23 8.56 -9.31
CA HIS A 360 -24.22 9.60 -9.02
C HIS A 360 -23.48 10.07 -10.28
N ARG A 361 -24.14 10.01 -11.44
CA ARG A 361 -23.50 10.26 -12.73
C ARG A 361 -23.02 11.70 -12.87
N PHE A 362 -21.71 11.86 -13.08
CA PHE A 362 -21.11 13.12 -13.48
C PHE A 362 -19.76 12.88 -14.17
N ASN A 363 -19.31 13.87 -14.97
CA ASN A 363 -18.00 13.85 -15.62
C ASN A 363 -17.31 15.22 -15.46
N ALA A 364 -16.55 15.38 -14.38
CA ALA A 364 -15.76 16.58 -14.11
C ALA A 364 -14.30 16.39 -14.58
N THR A 365 -14.10 15.92 -15.81
CA THR A 365 -12.78 15.75 -16.43
C THR A 365 -12.54 16.72 -17.57
N VAL A 366 -11.26 16.92 -17.94
CA VAL A 366 -10.83 17.58 -19.17
C VAL A 366 -10.60 16.60 -20.33
N LEU A 367 -11.03 15.36 -20.21
CA LEU A 367 -10.90 14.36 -21.27
C LEU A 367 -11.71 14.71 -22.50
N PRO A 368 -11.14 14.56 -23.71
CA PRO A 368 -11.82 14.93 -24.96
C PRO A 368 -12.90 13.94 -25.39
N ALA A 369 -12.93 12.73 -24.82
CA ALA A 369 -13.88 11.68 -25.17
C ALA A 369 -14.62 11.17 -23.93
N ALA A 370 -15.92 10.98 -24.08
CA ALA A 370 -16.76 10.40 -23.05
C ALA A 370 -16.39 8.92 -22.81
N LEU A 371 -16.12 8.56 -21.58
CA LEU A 371 -15.94 7.17 -21.17
C LEU A 371 -17.31 6.49 -21.05
N ARG A 372 -17.43 5.34 -21.69
CA ARG A 372 -18.66 4.55 -21.67
C ARG A 372 -18.99 4.07 -20.26
N HIS A 373 -20.26 4.07 -19.89
CA HIS A 373 -20.74 3.46 -18.66
C HIS A 373 -20.43 1.96 -18.61
N GLY A 374 -20.00 1.46 -17.45
CA GLY A 374 -19.70 0.06 -17.17
C GLY A 374 -19.24 -0.16 -15.74
N THR A 375 -18.42 -1.20 -15.54
CA THR A 375 -18.09 -1.68 -14.18
C THR A 375 -16.59 -1.67 -13.86
N VAL A 376 -15.77 -0.99 -14.66
CA VAL A 376 -14.33 -0.88 -14.43
C VAL A 376 -14.00 0.46 -13.79
N GLY A 377 -13.43 0.45 -12.58
CA GLY A 377 -12.89 1.63 -11.92
C GLY A 377 -11.46 1.89 -12.39
N LEU A 378 -11.12 3.13 -12.74
CA LEU A 378 -9.78 3.50 -13.21
C LEU A 378 -9.16 4.57 -12.33
N PHE A 379 -7.88 4.36 -11.98
CA PHE A 379 -7.05 5.32 -11.25
C PHE A 379 -5.70 5.52 -11.93
N THR A 380 -5.25 6.78 -12.01
CA THR A 380 -3.96 7.13 -12.59
C THR A 380 -3.24 8.20 -11.77
N GLN A 381 -1.91 8.11 -11.71
CA GLN A 381 -1.04 9.08 -11.01
C GLN A 381 -0.37 10.09 -11.96
N SER A 382 -0.76 10.09 -13.25
CA SER A 382 -0.17 10.99 -14.25
C SER A 382 -1.25 11.39 -15.25
N GLY A 383 -1.32 12.67 -15.60
CA GLY A 383 -2.21 13.17 -16.64
C GLY A 383 -1.97 12.49 -17.98
N ALA A 384 -0.72 12.39 -18.42
CA ALA A 384 -0.37 11.72 -19.68
C ALA A 384 -0.78 10.24 -19.70
N LEU A 385 -0.48 9.49 -18.63
CA LEU A 385 -0.86 8.08 -18.49
C LEU A 385 -2.37 7.93 -18.34
N GLY A 386 -3.05 8.89 -17.70
CA GLY A 386 -4.51 8.91 -17.61
C GLY A 386 -5.18 9.11 -18.95
N THR A 387 -4.64 9.99 -19.81
CA THR A 387 -5.12 10.14 -21.19
C THR A 387 -4.91 8.86 -21.99
N LEU A 388 -3.75 8.22 -21.85
CA LEU A 388 -3.45 6.94 -22.50
C LEU A 388 -4.43 5.84 -22.04
N GLN A 389 -4.68 5.74 -20.73
CA GLN A 389 -5.60 4.77 -20.14
C GLN A 389 -7.05 5.01 -20.57
N ALA A 390 -7.51 6.26 -20.56
CA ALA A 390 -8.84 6.63 -21.04
C ALA A 390 -9.00 6.33 -22.55
N SER A 391 -8.00 6.66 -23.36
CA SER A 391 -8.00 6.32 -24.79
C SER A 391 -8.03 4.82 -25.04
N ALA A 392 -7.30 4.04 -24.24
CA ALA A 392 -7.35 2.57 -24.31
C ALA A 392 -8.77 2.07 -23.97
N ALA A 393 -9.40 2.57 -22.90
CA ALA A 393 -10.76 2.18 -22.54
C ALA A 393 -11.77 2.44 -23.66
N VAL A 394 -11.64 3.57 -24.37
CA VAL A 394 -12.48 3.91 -25.53
C VAL A 394 -12.24 2.93 -26.69
N ARG A 395 -10.96 2.69 -27.05
CA ARG A 395 -10.60 1.78 -28.15
C ARG A 395 -11.06 0.35 -27.89
N HIS A 396 -10.90 -0.14 -26.66
CA HIS A 396 -11.31 -1.49 -26.27
C HIS A 396 -12.80 -1.59 -25.95
N ALA A 397 -13.55 -0.50 -26.05
CA ALA A 397 -14.96 -0.40 -25.71
C ALA A 397 -15.28 -0.92 -24.27
N VAL A 398 -14.32 -0.83 -23.37
CA VAL A 398 -14.49 -1.20 -21.95
C VAL A 398 -15.31 -0.14 -21.25
N GLY A 399 -16.32 -0.57 -20.50
CA GLY A 399 -17.20 0.34 -19.76
C GLY A 399 -16.59 0.70 -18.40
N ILE A 400 -16.63 2.01 -18.06
CA ILE A 400 -16.01 2.57 -16.89
C ILE A 400 -17.07 2.96 -15.86
N SER A 401 -16.89 2.57 -14.59
CA SER A 401 -17.70 3.01 -13.45
C SER A 401 -17.19 4.35 -12.90
N THR A 402 -15.90 4.42 -12.58
CA THR A 402 -15.26 5.59 -12.02
C THR A 402 -13.91 5.84 -12.69
N PHE A 403 -13.51 7.11 -12.82
CA PHE A 403 -12.18 7.51 -13.28
C PHE A 403 -11.66 8.62 -12.36
N VAL A 404 -10.43 8.45 -11.83
CA VAL A 404 -9.76 9.45 -11.02
C VAL A 404 -8.32 9.64 -11.51
N SER A 405 -8.01 10.87 -11.91
CA SER A 405 -6.65 11.28 -12.21
C SER A 405 -6.06 12.05 -11.01
N ALA A 406 -5.15 11.42 -10.28
CA ALA A 406 -4.53 12.04 -9.11
C ALA A 406 -3.43 13.05 -9.46
N GLY A 407 -3.08 13.23 -10.74
CA GLY A 407 -2.03 14.17 -11.15
C GLY A 407 -0.74 13.96 -10.35
N ASN A 408 -0.24 14.99 -9.68
CA ASN A 408 0.93 14.90 -8.80
C ASN A 408 0.68 14.12 -7.51
N ARG A 409 -0.55 13.65 -7.26
CA ARG A 409 -0.92 12.84 -6.10
C ARG A 409 -0.51 13.49 -4.77
N ALA A 410 -0.85 14.76 -4.59
CA ALA A 410 -0.48 15.48 -3.38
C ALA A 410 -1.26 15.03 -2.13
N ASP A 411 -2.50 14.53 -2.29
CA ASP A 411 -3.35 14.06 -1.21
C ASP A 411 -4.04 12.73 -1.57
N VAL A 412 -5.06 12.74 -2.43
CA VAL A 412 -5.79 11.53 -2.84
C VAL A 412 -4.88 10.57 -3.60
N SER A 413 -4.90 9.30 -3.19
CA SER A 413 -3.98 8.26 -3.66
C SER A 413 -4.72 6.98 -4.12
N GLY A 414 -3.97 6.03 -4.68
CA GLY A 414 -4.51 4.71 -5.03
C GLY A 414 -5.05 3.93 -3.83
N ASN A 415 -4.50 4.15 -2.64
CA ASN A 415 -5.01 3.53 -1.41
C ASN A 415 -6.42 4.00 -1.07
N ASP A 416 -6.71 5.29 -1.25
CA ASP A 416 -8.04 5.87 -1.05
C ASP A 416 -9.03 5.27 -2.04
N MET A 417 -8.65 5.17 -3.31
CA MET A 417 -9.50 4.57 -4.35
C MET A 417 -9.78 3.09 -4.11
N MET A 418 -8.78 2.32 -3.69
CA MET A 418 -8.99 0.89 -3.38
C MET A 418 -9.98 0.70 -2.23
N GLN A 419 -9.94 1.56 -1.21
CA GLN A 419 -10.85 1.51 -0.09
C GLN A 419 -12.29 1.90 -0.49
N PHE A 420 -12.43 2.89 -1.38
CA PHE A 420 -13.72 3.22 -1.97
C PHE A 420 -14.27 2.07 -2.84
N TRP A 421 -13.46 1.50 -3.72
CA TRP A 421 -13.89 0.41 -4.60
C TRP A 421 -14.27 -0.87 -3.85
N GLU A 422 -13.73 -1.09 -2.65
CA GLU A 422 -14.09 -2.26 -1.83
C GLU A 422 -15.59 -2.25 -1.51
N ASP A 423 -16.15 -1.08 -1.17
CA ASP A 423 -17.56 -0.90 -0.80
C ASP A 423 -18.45 -0.53 -2.01
N ASP A 424 -17.88 -0.05 -3.13
CA ASP A 424 -18.64 0.40 -4.30
C ASP A 424 -19.20 -0.76 -5.14
N SER A 425 -20.50 -0.95 -5.12
CA SER A 425 -21.18 -2.01 -5.89
C SER A 425 -21.18 -1.79 -7.41
N ALA A 426 -20.98 -0.56 -7.88
CA ALA A 426 -20.91 -0.23 -9.31
C ALA A 426 -19.60 -0.67 -9.95
N THR A 427 -18.52 -0.80 -9.16
CA THR A 427 -17.21 -1.23 -9.63
C THR A 427 -17.00 -2.72 -9.39
N LYS A 428 -16.77 -3.50 -10.45
CA LYS A 428 -16.44 -4.94 -10.39
C LYS A 428 -14.96 -5.23 -10.61
N VAL A 429 -14.26 -4.38 -11.36
CA VAL A 429 -12.85 -4.53 -11.73
C VAL A 429 -12.13 -3.23 -11.44
N CYS A 430 -10.93 -3.30 -10.84
CA CYS A 430 -10.14 -2.14 -10.46
C CYS A 430 -8.87 -2.07 -11.31
N GLY A 431 -8.75 -1.02 -12.14
CA GLY A 431 -7.60 -0.78 -13.02
C GLY A 431 -6.78 0.42 -12.52
N MET A 432 -5.46 0.23 -12.34
CA MET A 432 -4.59 1.28 -11.82
C MET A 432 -3.34 1.44 -12.68
N THR A 433 -2.95 2.68 -12.93
CA THR A 433 -1.62 3.01 -13.48
C THR A 433 -0.83 3.74 -12.42
N LEU A 434 0.21 3.08 -11.89
CA LEU A 434 0.96 3.54 -10.73
C LEU A 434 2.42 3.83 -11.07
N GLN A 435 2.91 4.96 -10.60
CA GLN A 435 4.33 5.34 -10.54
C GLN A 435 4.93 5.05 -9.17
N SER A 436 4.13 5.09 -8.11
CA SER A 436 4.55 4.74 -6.75
C SER A 436 3.36 4.27 -5.91
N PHE A 437 3.63 3.51 -4.85
CA PHE A 437 2.61 2.91 -3.97
C PHE A 437 2.26 3.76 -2.74
N GLY A 438 2.98 4.86 -2.50
CA GLY A 438 2.84 5.65 -1.28
C GLY A 438 3.45 4.94 -0.07
N ASN A 439 2.61 4.41 0.82
CA ASN A 439 3.01 3.47 1.87
C ASN A 439 2.81 2.03 1.36
N PRO A 440 3.88 1.28 1.04
CA PRO A 440 3.76 -0.04 0.42
C PRO A 440 3.10 -1.08 1.33
N ARG A 441 3.33 -1.02 2.64
CA ARG A 441 2.67 -1.94 3.59
C ARG A 441 1.16 -1.69 3.65
N LYS A 442 0.75 -0.42 3.74
CA LYS A 442 -0.67 -0.04 3.67
C LYS A 442 -1.26 -0.46 2.33
N TYR A 443 -0.54 -0.22 1.23
CA TYR A 443 -0.95 -0.64 -0.12
C TYR A 443 -1.15 -2.15 -0.20
N SER A 444 -0.15 -2.95 0.20
CA SER A 444 -0.21 -4.41 0.14
C SER A 444 -1.41 -4.96 0.94
N ARG A 445 -1.62 -4.46 2.16
CA ARG A 445 -2.75 -4.85 3.02
C ARG A 445 -4.10 -4.54 2.39
N ILE A 446 -4.28 -3.33 1.86
CA ILE A 446 -5.54 -2.90 1.22
C ILE A 446 -5.75 -3.66 -0.10
N ALA A 447 -4.71 -3.77 -0.92
CA ALA A 447 -4.77 -4.49 -2.19
C ALA A 447 -5.12 -5.97 -1.99
N ARG A 448 -4.50 -6.65 -0.99
CA ARG A 448 -4.82 -8.05 -0.65
C ARG A 448 -6.29 -8.23 -0.25
N ARG A 449 -6.82 -7.32 0.56
CA ARG A 449 -8.23 -7.34 0.98
C ARG A 449 -9.18 -7.11 -0.21
N LEU A 450 -8.91 -6.11 -1.04
CA LEU A 450 -9.69 -5.80 -2.23
C LEU A 450 -9.60 -6.94 -3.27
N SER A 451 -8.42 -7.50 -3.50
CA SER A 451 -8.21 -8.60 -4.47
C SER A 451 -8.96 -9.89 -4.09
N ARG A 452 -9.31 -10.07 -2.82
CA ARG A 452 -10.20 -11.17 -2.38
C ARG A 452 -11.66 -10.99 -2.84
N ILE A 453 -12.04 -9.78 -3.21
CA ILE A 453 -13.42 -9.43 -3.57
C ILE A 453 -13.51 -9.10 -5.07
N LYS A 454 -12.54 -8.36 -5.60
CA LYS A 454 -12.54 -7.83 -6.97
C LYS A 454 -11.14 -7.92 -7.58
N PRO A 455 -10.99 -8.24 -8.88
CA PRO A 455 -9.67 -8.23 -9.52
C PRO A 455 -9.10 -6.81 -9.54
N VAL A 456 -7.87 -6.69 -9.07
CA VAL A 456 -7.06 -5.46 -9.11
C VAL A 456 -5.98 -5.63 -10.17
N ILE A 457 -6.00 -4.82 -11.20
CA ILE A 457 -5.09 -4.87 -12.34
C ILE A 457 -4.20 -3.61 -12.28
N VAL A 458 -2.88 -3.80 -12.24
CA VAL A 458 -1.92 -2.69 -12.16
C VAL A 458 -1.04 -2.67 -13.40
N ALA A 459 -1.13 -1.59 -14.17
CA ALA A 459 -0.15 -1.25 -15.20
C ALA A 459 1.00 -0.48 -14.55
N LYS A 460 2.20 -1.04 -14.66
CA LYS A 460 3.42 -0.49 -14.08
C LYS A 460 4.16 0.33 -15.13
N SER A 461 4.28 1.63 -14.93
CA SER A 461 4.91 2.51 -15.93
C SER A 461 6.43 2.40 -15.99
N GLU A 462 7.10 1.84 -14.96
CA GLU A 462 8.57 1.71 -14.92
C GLU A 462 9.01 0.40 -14.29
N VAL A 463 9.89 -0.31 -14.98
CA VAL A 463 10.39 -1.63 -14.58
C VAL A 463 11.51 -1.54 -13.53
N THR A 464 12.21 -0.43 -13.42
CA THR A 464 13.52 -0.36 -12.77
C THR A 464 13.59 0.52 -11.53
N GLY A 465 12.49 1.01 -11.02
CA GLY A 465 12.51 1.81 -9.80
C GLY A 465 11.23 2.56 -9.56
N LEU A 466 10.94 2.76 -8.31
CA LEU A 466 9.89 3.65 -7.88
C LEU A 466 10.41 5.08 -8.02
N ARG A 467 10.12 5.73 -9.15
CA ARG A 467 10.26 7.17 -9.20
C ARG A 467 9.17 7.80 -8.35
N LEU A 468 9.58 8.65 -7.45
CA LEU A 468 8.61 9.41 -6.67
C LEU A 468 7.91 10.41 -7.58
N PRO A 469 6.59 10.61 -7.39
CA PRO A 469 5.89 11.68 -8.06
C PRO A 469 6.56 13.02 -7.79
N PRO A 470 6.43 13.99 -8.69
CA PRO A 470 7.00 15.32 -8.51
C PRO A 470 6.61 15.92 -7.15
N GLY A 471 7.57 16.50 -6.45
CA GLY A 471 7.39 17.10 -5.13
C GLY A 471 7.41 16.15 -3.93
N HIS A 472 7.54 14.86 -4.17
CA HIS A 472 7.80 13.91 -3.11
C HIS A 472 9.30 13.74 -2.92
N THR A 473 9.81 14.20 -1.78
CA THR A 473 11.15 13.87 -1.32
C THR A 473 11.08 12.47 -0.68
N GLY A 474 11.74 11.51 -1.26
CA GLY A 474 11.75 10.15 -0.76
C GLY A 474 13.06 9.47 -1.13
N ARG A 475 13.39 8.45 -0.36
CA ARG A 475 14.54 7.61 -0.61
C ARG A 475 14.31 6.74 -1.84
N THR A 476 15.37 6.43 -2.53
CA THR A 476 15.39 5.37 -3.53
C THR A 476 15.27 4.02 -2.82
N THR A 477 14.50 3.09 -3.40
CA THR A 477 14.44 1.73 -2.89
C THR A 477 15.79 1.03 -3.09
N GLU A 478 16.26 0.35 -2.06
CA GLU A 478 17.38 -0.58 -2.10
C GLU A 478 16.88 -2.04 -2.22
N ALA A 479 15.56 -2.22 -2.20
CA ALA A 479 14.96 -3.55 -2.33
C ALA A 479 15.29 -4.16 -3.69
N PRO A 480 15.49 -5.48 -3.78
CA PRO A 480 15.64 -6.18 -5.04
C PRO A 480 14.46 -5.89 -5.98
N ALA A 481 14.73 -5.78 -7.27
CA ALA A 481 13.68 -5.49 -8.28
C ALA A 481 12.50 -6.49 -8.22
N GLY A 482 12.77 -7.75 -7.85
CA GLY A 482 11.76 -8.78 -7.63
C GLY A 482 10.85 -8.56 -6.43
N ALA A 483 11.30 -7.83 -5.38
CA ALA A 483 10.54 -7.68 -4.14
C ALA A 483 9.20 -6.95 -4.34
N LEU A 484 9.18 -5.92 -5.19
CA LEU A 484 7.97 -5.19 -5.49
C LEU A 484 6.96 -6.04 -6.29
N ASN A 485 7.46 -6.81 -7.26
CA ASN A 485 6.62 -7.75 -8.02
C ASN A 485 6.02 -8.82 -7.10
N ALA A 486 6.84 -9.36 -6.22
CA ALA A 486 6.41 -10.34 -5.22
C ALA A 486 5.35 -9.76 -4.28
N MET A 487 5.52 -8.52 -3.80
CA MET A 487 4.52 -7.82 -2.97
C MET A 487 3.16 -7.71 -3.67
N LEU A 488 3.15 -7.34 -4.95
CA LEU A 488 1.91 -7.24 -5.73
C LEU A 488 1.28 -8.61 -5.96
N GLN A 489 2.08 -9.61 -6.32
CA GLN A 489 1.61 -10.98 -6.53
C GLN A 489 1.06 -11.58 -5.23
N GLN A 490 1.74 -11.39 -4.11
CA GLN A 490 1.31 -11.81 -2.78
C GLN A 490 -0.03 -11.15 -2.38
N ALA A 491 -0.25 -9.91 -2.82
CA ALA A 491 -1.52 -9.21 -2.61
C ALA A 491 -2.62 -9.60 -3.63
N GLY A 492 -2.38 -10.55 -4.54
CA GLY A 492 -3.34 -10.97 -5.57
C GLY A 492 -3.56 -9.96 -6.68
N VAL A 493 -2.61 -9.05 -6.87
CA VAL A 493 -2.69 -8.01 -7.90
C VAL A 493 -2.20 -8.55 -9.25
N LEU A 494 -3.03 -8.40 -10.28
CA LEU A 494 -2.69 -8.73 -11.66
C LEU A 494 -1.78 -7.63 -12.23
N GLN A 495 -0.52 -7.95 -12.50
CA GLN A 495 0.45 -7.00 -13.06
C GLN A 495 0.49 -7.09 -14.57
N VAL A 496 0.45 -5.95 -15.24
CA VAL A 496 0.58 -5.83 -16.70
C VAL A 496 1.57 -4.73 -17.06
N ALA A 497 2.13 -4.79 -18.29
CA ALA A 497 3.13 -3.83 -18.75
C ALA A 497 2.51 -2.58 -19.39
N THR A 498 1.32 -2.69 -19.99
CA THR A 498 0.71 -1.63 -20.80
C THR A 498 -0.76 -1.38 -20.44
N SER A 499 -1.25 -0.20 -20.80
CA SER A 499 -2.69 0.14 -20.65
C SER A 499 -3.58 -0.74 -21.55
N ASP A 500 -3.10 -1.18 -22.70
CA ASP A 500 -3.87 -2.10 -23.57
C ASP A 500 -4.01 -3.47 -22.89
N GLN A 501 -2.96 -4.04 -22.32
CA GLN A 501 -3.04 -5.28 -21.52
C GLN A 501 -3.95 -5.14 -20.29
N LEU A 502 -3.96 -3.95 -19.65
CA LEU A 502 -4.91 -3.69 -18.56
C LEU A 502 -6.35 -3.79 -19.10
N MET A 503 -6.64 -3.21 -20.27
CA MET A 503 -7.96 -3.27 -20.87
C MET A 503 -8.32 -4.68 -21.36
N ASP A 504 -7.35 -5.47 -21.80
CA ASP A 504 -7.54 -6.88 -22.17
C ASP A 504 -8.08 -7.70 -20.99
N LEU A 505 -7.41 -7.59 -19.83
CA LEU A 505 -7.86 -8.27 -18.60
C LEU A 505 -9.18 -7.69 -18.09
N ALA A 506 -9.33 -6.36 -18.12
CA ALA A 506 -10.55 -5.69 -17.70
C ALA A 506 -11.76 -6.10 -18.57
N ALA A 507 -11.57 -6.28 -19.87
CA ALA A 507 -12.61 -6.76 -20.78
C ALA A 507 -13.10 -8.17 -20.40
N VAL A 508 -12.19 -9.10 -20.10
CA VAL A 508 -12.55 -10.45 -19.67
C VAL A 508 -13.25 -10.42 -18.31
N ALA A 509 -12.64 -9.75 -17.32
CA ALA A 509 -13.11 -9.75 -15.95
C ALA A 509 -14.44 -8.99 -15.74
N SER A 510 -14.75 -7.97 -16.58
CA SER A 510 -15.98 -7.18 -16.47
C SER A 510 -17.13 -7.73 -17.28
N ALA A 511 -16.84 -8.27 -18.49
CA ALA A 511 -17.86 -8.70 -19.47
C ALA A 511 -18.33 -10.14 -19.28
N GLN A 512 -17.58 -10.95 -18.52
CA GLN A 512 -17.87 -12.37 -18.35
C GLN A 512 -18.04 -12.75 -16.87
N PRO A 513 -18.74 -13.87 -16.57
CA PRO A 513 -18.68 -14.47 -15.25
C PRO A 513 -17.25 -14.92 -14.97
N TRP A 514 -16.82 -14.86 -13.71
CA TRP A 514 -15.49 -15.37 -13.36
C TRP A 514 -15.47 -16.90 -13.40
N PRO A 515 -14.38 -17.52 -13.89
CA PRO A 515 -14.26 -18.98 -13.95
C PRO A 515 -14.36 -19.59 -12.55
N ARG A 516 -14.89 -20.81 -12.45
CA ARG A 516 -14.98 -21.55 -11.18
C ARG A 516 -13.78 -22.48 -10.96
N GLY A 517 -12.87 -22.55 -11.92
CA GLY A 517 -11.70 -23.37 -11.91
C GLY A 517 -10.79 -23.06 -13.10
N VAL A 518 -9.77 -23.89 -13.30
CA VAL A 518 -8.73 -23.66 -14.29
C VAL A 518 -8.90 -24.51 -15.56
N ARG A 519 -9.88 -25.44 -15.60
CA ARG A 519 -10.07 -26.37 -16.71
C ARG A 519 -10.66 -25.66 -17.93
N THR A 520 -9.88 -25.58 -18.99
CA THR A 520 -10.25 -24.78 -20.17
C THR A 520 -10.49 -25.68 -21.38
N ALA A 521 -11.52 -25.35 -22.14
CA ALA A 521 -11.77 -25.92 -23.46
C ALA A 521 -11.39 -24.91 -24.56
N LEU A 522 -10.86 -25.43 -25.67
CA LEU A 522 -10.48 -24.68 -26.86
C LEU A 522 -11.40 -25.07 -28.00
N LEU A 523 -11.99 -24.07 -28.67
CA LEU A 523 -12.85 -24.25 -29.84
C LEU A 523 -12.28 -23.45 -31.01
N ALA A 524 -12.05 -24.08 -32.17
CA ALA A 524 -11.57 -23.41 -33.35
C ALA A 524 -12.19 -23.97 -34.62
N ASN A 525 -12.29 -23.16 -35.69
CA ASN A 525 -12.69 -23.59 -37.01
C ASN A 525 -11.53 -23.85 -37.96
N ALA A 526 -10.29 -23.94 -37.40
CA ALA A 526 -9.08 -24.32 -38.11
C ALA A 526 -8.10 -25.00 -37.16
N MET A 527 -7.58 -26.18 -37.54
CA MET A 527 -6.62 -26.96 -36.72
C MET A 527 -5.41 -26.13 -36.30
N ALA A 528 -4.88 -25.27 -37.19
CA ALA A 528 -3.71 -24.45 -36.89
C ALA A 528 -3.98 -23.47 -35.70
N LEU A 529 -5.20 -22.95 -35.59
CA LEU A 529 -5.59 -22.07 -34.48
C LEU A 529 -5.76 -22.85 -33.19
N GLY A 530 -6.33 -24.07 -33.25
CA GLY A 530 -6.42 -24.97 -32.10
C GLY A 530 -5.05 -25.25 -31.50
N ARG A 531 -4.09 -25.67 -32.35
CA ARG A 531 -2.71 -25.93 -31.92
C ARG A 531 -1.99 -24.71 -31.39
N LEU A 532 -2.18 -23.52 -32.00
CA LEU A 532 -1.59 -22.27 -31.47
C LEU A 532 -2.10 -21.95 -30.08
N MET A 533 -3.39 -22.19 -29.84
CA MET A 533 -3.96 -22.01 -28.49
C MET A 533 -3.43 -23.06 -27.51
N GLU A 534 -3.31 -24.34 -27.92
CA GLU A 534 -2.71 -25.41 -27.09
C GLU A 534 -1.26 -25.11 -26.72
N ASP A 535 -0.44 -24.68 -27.70
CA ASP A 535 0.96 -24.31 -27.47
C ASP A 535 1.05 -23.13 -26.48
N THR A 536 0.19 -22.13 -26.64
CA THR A 536 0.12 -20.97 -25.70
C THR A 536 -0.28 -21.43 -24.31
N ALA A 537 -1.32 -22.27 -24.19
CA ALA A 537 -1.77 -22.81 -22.91
C ALA A 537 -0.67 -23.65 -22.24
N ALA A 538 0.06 -24.45 -22.99
CA ALA A 538 1.17 -25.27 -22.48
C ALA A 538 2.33 -24.41 -21.95
N ILE A 539 2.68 -23.31 -22.66
CA ILE A 539 3.71 -22.35 -22.20
C ILE A 539 3.29 -21.69 -20.87
N LEU A 540 2.00 -21.38 -20.73
CA LEU A 540 1.45 -20.76 -19.52
C LEU A 540 1.16 -21.76 -18.38
N GLY A 541 1.27 -23.07 -18.63
CA GLY A 541 0.88 -24.11 -17.68
C GLY A 541 -0.64 -24.20 -17.46
N MET A 542 -1.46 -23.70 -18.40
CA MET A 542 -2.91 -23.69 -18.33
C MET A 542 -3.49 -25.07 -18.65
N PRO A 543 -4.30 -25.69 -17.80
CA PRO A 543 -4.90 -27.00 -18.06
C PRO A 543 -5.94 -26.93 -19.18
N VAL A 544 -5.70 -27.66 -20.28
CA VAL A 544 -6.66 -27.83 -21.38
C VAL A 544 -7.31 -29.20 -21.28
N THR A 545 -8.63 -29.25 -21.12
CA THR A 545 -9.40 -30.48 -20.94
C THR A 545 -10.10 -30.95 -22.20
N ALA A 546 -10.39 -30.05 -23.14
CA ALA A 546 -11.01 -30.38 -24.40
C ALA A 546 -10.53 -29.44 -25.54
N VAL A 547 -10.26 -30.02 -26.70
CA VAL A 547 -9.94 -29.29 -27.93
C VAL A 547 -10.92 -29.73 -29.02
N ARG A 548 -11.51 -28.74 -29.67
CA ARG A 548 -12.34 -28.91 -30.87
C ARG A 548 -11.87 -27.93 -31.94
N ASP A 549 -10.98 -28.38 -32.81
CA ASP A 549 -10.26 -27.54 -33.77
C ASP A 549 -10.58 -27.83 -35.24
N ASN A 550 -11.54 -28.70 -35.51
CA ASN A 550 -11.95 -29.11 -36.83
C ASN A 550 -13.41 -28.75 -37.17
N LEU A 551 -13.88 -27.64 -36.64
CA LEU A 551 -15.26 -27.23 -36.86
C LEU A 551 -15.48 -26.83 -38.33
N ASP A 552 -16.40 -27.53 -39.01
CA ASP A 552 -16.71 -27.21 -40.41
C ASP A 552 -17.56 -25.93 -40.52
N THR A 553 -16.90 -24.89 -41.00
CA THR A 553 -17.53 -23.60 -41.35
C THR A 553 -17.44 -23.29 -42.86
N SER A 554 -16.96 -24.24 -43.69
CA SER A 554 -16.73 -24.06 -45.12
C SER A 554 -18.01 -23.78 -45.94
N LEU A 555 -19.14 -24.29 -45.44
CA LEU A 555 -20.42 -24.08 -46.10
C LEU A 555 -21.00 -22.66 -45.89
N GLY A 556 -20.36 -21.86 -45.04
CA GLY A 556 -20.73 -20.46 -44.74
C GLY A 556 -22.13 -20.26 -44.21
N GLY A 557 -22.52 -18.98 -44.12
CA GLY A 557 -23.88 -18.57 -43.75
C GLY A 557 -24.38 -19.11 -42.43
N GLY A 558 -25.70 -19.34 -42.35
CA GLY A 558 -26.38 -19.76 -41.11
C GLY A 558 -25.94 -21.13 -40.58
N ARG A 559 -25.47 -22.05 -41.46
CA ARG A 559 -25.02 -23.38 -41.04
C ARG A 559 -23.68 -23.31 -40.30
N ALA A 560 -22.77 -22.45 -40.71
CA ALA A 560 -21.51 -22.22 -40.02
C ALA A 560 -21.77 -21.66 -38.63
N LEU A 561 -22.66 -20.69 -38.47
CA LEU A 561 -23.08 -20.12 -37.18
C LEU A 561 -23.69 -21.18 -36.26
N GLU A 562 -24.56 -22.06 -36.82
CA GLU A 562 -25.19 -23.12 -36.02
C GLU A 562 -24.20 -24.17 -35.55
N ASN A 563 -23.22 -24.54 -36.37
CA ASN A 563 -22.15 -25.47 -35.96
C ASN A 563 -21.34 -24.92 -34.77
N VAL A 564 -21.01 -23.61 -34.80
CA VAL A 564 -20.31 -22.96 -33.68
C VAL A 564 -21.19 -22.93 -32.42
N ARG A 565 -22.46 -22.55 -32.54
CA ARG A 565 -23.38 -22.54 -31.39
C ARG A 565 -23.52 -23.91 -30.75
N THR A 566 -23.70 -24.95 -31.55
CA THR A 566 -23.86 -26.33 -31.06
C THR A 566 -22.61 -26.85 -30.40
N ALA A 567 -21.44 -26.62 -30.99
CA ALA A 567 -20.16 -27.03 -30.44
C ALA A 567 -19.87 -26.31 -29.12
N LEU A 568 -20.09 -24.99 -29.05
CA LEU A 568 -19.89 -24.17 -27.89
C LEU A 568 -20.86 -24.56 -26.75
N ALA A 569 -22.16 -24.76 -27.07
CA ALA A 569 -23.12 -25.21 -26.10
C ALA A 569 -22.77 -26.55 -25.47
N GLY A 570 -22.23 -27.49 -26.28
CA GLY A 570 -21.73 -28.79 -25.79
C GLY A 570 -20.56 -28.65 -24.81
N LEU A 571 -19.59 -27.76 -25.09
CA LEU A 571 -18.46 -27.49 -24.19
C LEU A 571 -18.91 -26.78 -22.89
N LEU A 572 -19.86 -25.86 -23.00
CA LEU A 572 -20.40 -25.17 -21.82
C LEU A 572 -21.22 -26.07 -20.92
N ALA A 573 -21.85 -27.11 -21.47
CA ALA A 573 -22.59 -28.11 -20.70
C ALA A 573 -21.68 -29.16 -20.03
N ASP A 574 -20.43 -29.30 -20.47
CA ASP A 574 -19.47 -30.27 -19.96
C ASP A 574 -19.02 -29.90 -18.54
N ALA A 575 -19.21 -30.82 -17.56
CA ALA A 575 -18.82 -30.61 -16.16
C ALA A 575 -17.30 -30.47 -15.94
N ASP A 576 -16.49 -30.98 -16.88
CA ASP A 576 -15.04 -30.92 -16.84
C ASP A 576 -14.44 -29.68 -17.50
N VAL A 577 -15.28 -28.71 -17.87
CA VAL A 577 -14.89 -27.43 -18.44
C VAL A 577 -15.31 -26.29 -17.53
N ASP A 578 -14.41 -25.39 -17.20
CA ASP A 578 -14.67 -24.19 -16.38
C ASP A 578 -14.70 -22.90 -17.21
N ALA A 579 -14.06 -22.90 -18.39
CA ALA A 579 -13.97 -21.75 -19.30
C ALA A 579 -13.76 -22.22 -20.75
N VAL A 580 -14.11 -21.36 -21.73
CA VAL A 580 -13.93 -21.67 -23.15
C VAL A 580 -13.24 -20.52 -23.87
N VAL A 581 -12.17 -20.81 -24.64
CA VAL A 581 -11.60 -19.91 -25.61
C VAL A 581 -12.04 -20.34 -27.01
N VAL A 582 -12.62 -19.44 -27.77
CA VAL A 582 -13.09 -19.65 -29.13
C VAL A 582 -12.18 -18.89 -30.09
N SER A 583 -11.65 -19.53 -31.12
CA SER A 583 -10.86 -18.85 -32.16
C SER A 583 -11.42 -19.16 -33.55
N LEU A 584 -11.80 -18.09 -34.26
CA LEU A 584 -12.46 -18.21 -35.56
C LEU A 584 -11.73 -17.39 -36.63
N ILE A 585 -11.64 -17.97 -37.84
CA ILE A 585 -11.30 -17.22 -39.04
C ILE A 585 -12.56 -16.88 -39.83
N PRO A 586 -12.51 -15.89 -40.77
CA PRO A 586 -13.61 -15.54 -41.63
C PRO A 586 -14.15 -16.73 -42.40
N ALA A 587 -15.47 -16.78 -42.59
CA ALA A 587 -16.13 -17.77 -43.42
C ALA A 587 -17.05 -17.07 -44.44
N PRO A 588 -17.27 -17.66 -45.63
CA PRO A 588 -18.11 -17.04 -46.66
C PRO A 588 -19.49 -16.69 -46.18
N GLY A 589 -19.93 -15.45 -46.40
CA GLY A 589 -21.25 -14.96 -46.04
C GLY A 589 -21.52 -14.86 -44.53
N VAL A 590 -20.49 -14.80 -43.70
CA VAL A 590 -20.57 -14.57 -42.25
C VAL A 590 -19.70 -13.37 -41.88
N SER A 591 -20.31 -12.33 -41.37
CA SER A 591 -19.59 -11.17 -40.85
C SER A 591 -18.94 -11.45 -39.48
N GLU A 592 -17.94 -10.66 -39.10
CA GLU A 592 -17.35 -10.72 -37.76
C GLU A 592 -18.39 -10.48 -36.67
N GLN A 593 -19.36 -9.59 -36.95
CA GLN A 593 -20.45 -9.28 -36.05
C GLN A 593 -21.37 -10.47 -35.85
N ASP A 594 -21.67 -11.23 -36.96
CA ASP A 594 -22.48 -12.44 -36.85
C ASP A 594 -21.82 -13.52 -36.01
N TRP A 595 -20.49 -13.69 -36.17
CA TRP A 595 -19.70 -14.59 -35.31
C TRP A 595 -19.76 -14.19 -33.85
N ALA A 596 -19.47 -12.93 -33.55
CA ALA A 596 -19.51 -12.42 -32.18
C ALA A 596 -20.92 -12.55 -31.55
N ASN A 597 -21.98 -12.24 -32.31
CA ASN A 597 -23.36 -12.42 -31.86
C ASN A 597 -23.70 -13.90 -31.59
N ALA A 598 -23.26 -14.80 -32.46
CA ALA A 598 -23.51 -16.24 -32.31
C ALA A 598 -22.84 -16.81 -31.06
N VAL A 599 -21.58 -16.43 -30.83
CA VAL A 599 -20.78 -16.84 -29.64
C VAL A 599 -21.40 -16.23 -28.37
N ALA A 600 -21.73 -14.94 -28.38
CA ALA A 600 -22.37 -14.27 -27.23
C ALA A 600 -23.68 -14.92 -26.84
N GLN A 601 -24.56 -15.23 -27.82
CA GLN A 601 -25.83 -15.91 -27.59
C GLN A 601 -25.64 -17.33 -27.01
N ALA A 602 -24.69 -18.10 -27.53
CA ALA A 602 -24.41 -19.45 -27.03
C ALA A 602 -23.85 -19.43 -25.61
N GLY A 603 -23.02 -18.41 -25.28
CA GLY A 603 -22.45 -18.21 -23.95
C GLY A 603 -23.47 -17.83 -22.88
N ARG A 604 -24.59 -17.25 -23.26
CA ARG A 604 -25.59 -16.65 -22.34
C ARG A 604 -26.02 -17.54 -21.18
N ASN A 605 -26.28 -18.81 -21.44
CA ASN A 605 -26.89 -19.73 -20.48
C ASN A 605 -25.83 -20.65 -19.82
N GLY A 606 -24.57 -20.57 -20.21
CA GLY A 606 -23.53 -21.49 -19.75
C GLY A 606 -22.99 -21.24 -18.34
N GLY A 607 -23.14 -20.03 -17.82
CA GLY A 607 -22.57 -19.63 -16.51
C GLY A 607 -21.05 -19.74 -16.40
N LYS A 608 -20.36 -19.94 -17.53
CA LYS A 608 -18.92 -20.08 -17.69
C LYS A 608 -18.40 -18.98 -18.61
N PRO A 609 -17.21 -18.43 -18.38
CA PRO A 609 -16.64 -17.40 -19.24
C PRO A 609 -16.32 -17.95 -20.63
N VAL A 610 -16.61 -17.12 -21.64
CA VAL A 610 -16.29 -17.35 -23.03
C VAL A 610 -15.49 -16.16 -23.56
N VAL A 611 -14.34 -16.43 -24.17
CA VAL A 611 -13.49 -15.41 -24.78
C VAL A 611 -13.36 -15.76 -26.27
N LEU A 612 -13.55 -14.77 -27.15
CA LEU A 612 -13.48 -14.96 -28.59
C LEU A 612 -12.20 -14.33 -29.15
N ALA A 613 -11.51 -15.04 -30.03
CA ALA A 613 -10.47 -14.51 -30.89
C ALA A 613 -10.95 -14.53 -32.36
N MET A 614 -10.99 -13.36 -32.99
CA MET A 614 -11.32 -13.20 -34.41
C MET A 614 -10.05 -12.92 -35.20
N THR A 615 -9.49 -13.96 -35.82
CA THR A 615 -8.24 -13.88 -36.57
C THR A 615 -8.49 -13.56 -38.03
N GLY A 616 -7.73 -12.64 -38.61
CA GLY A 616 -7.82 -12.25 -40.03
C GLY A 616 -8.76 -11.07 -40.29
N SER A 617 -9.15 -10.32 -39.24
CA SER A 617 -9.83 -9.04 -39.44
C SER A 617 -8.97 -8.05 -40.21
N THR A 618 -9.57 -7.34 -41.16
CA THR A 618 -8.93 -6.30 -41.98
C THR A 618 -9.15 -4.90 -41.42
N GLU A 619 -10.01 -4.77 -40.43
CA GLU A 619 -10.25 -3.48 -39.76
C GLU A 619 -9.15 -3.16 -38.75
N VAL A 620 -8.70 -1.90 -38.75
CA VAL A 620 -7.75 -1.39 -37.73
C VAL A 620 -8.52 -1.21 -36.44
N ARG A 621 -8.34 -2.13 -35.50
CA ARG A 621 -8.97 -2.13 -34.17
C ARG A 621 -7.92 -2.22 -33.05
N ALA A 622 -8.37 -1.99 -31.84
CA ALA A 622 -7.58 -2.34 -30.67
C ALA A 622 -7.29 -3.85 -30.62
N PRO A 623 -6.21 -4.27 -29.91
CA PRO A 623 -5.86 -5.68 -29.74
C PRO A 623 -7.00 -6.55 -29.18
N SER A 624 -7.87 -5.95 -28.37
CA SER A 624 -9.15 -6.53 -27.94
C SER A 624 -10.25 -5.46 -27.88
N HIS A 625 -11.50 -5.90 -27.80
CA HIS A 625 -12.64 -5.02 -27.53
C HIS A 625 -13.81 -5.80 -26.92
N VAL A 626 -14.69 -5.10 -26.22
CA VAL A 626 -15.93 -5.68 -25.73
C VAL A 626 -17.02 -5.51 -26.79
N HIS A 627 -17.40 -6.63 -27.41
CA HIS A 627 -18.55 -6.70 -28.32
C HIS A 627 -19.85 -6.77 -27.50
N ARG A 628 -20.88 -6.02 -27.94
CA ARG A 628 -22.18 -5.99 -27.29
C ARG A 628 -23.29 -6.41 -28.23
N HIS A 629 -24.16 -7.31 -27.73
CA HIS A 629 -25.38 -7.75 -28.42
C HIS A 629 -26.53 -7.79 -27.43
N GLY A 630 -27.36 -6.75 -27.43
CA GLY A 630 -28.35 -6.53 -26.36
C GLY A 630 -27.65 -6.37 -25.01
N ASP A 631 -28.06 -7.17 -24.04
CA ASP A 631 -27.46 -7.20 -22.69
C ASP A 631 -26.19 -8.09 -22.60
N LEU A 632 -25.80 -8.74 -23.70
CA LEU A 632 -24.66 -9.64 -23.72
C LEU A 632 -23.37 -8.87 -24.05
N GLU A 633 -22.34 -9.13 -23.29
CA GLU A 633 -21.01 -8.62 -23.51
C GLU A 633 -20.04 -9.78 -23.77
N LEU A 634 -19.21 -9.68 -24.80
CA LEU A 634 -18.24 -10.69 -25.17
C LEU A 634 -16.87 -10.03 -25.39
N PRO A 635 -15.82 -10.43 -24.70
CA PRO A 635 -14.47 -9.98 -24.99
C PRO A 635 -13.97 -10.64 -26.30
N VAL A 636 -13.58 -9.82 -27.25
CA VAL A 636 -13.10 -10.22 -28.57
C VAL A 636 -11.66 -9.76 -28.77
N PHE A 637 -10.78 -10.68 -29.09
CA PHE A 637 -9.35 -10.46 -29.34
C PHE A 637 -9.02 -10.63 -30.82
N LEU A 638 -7.95 -9.99 -31.29
CA LEU A 638 -7.41 -10.20 -32.63
C LEU A 638 -6.51 -11.43 -32.70
N ALA A 639 -5.82 -11.76 -31.59
CA ALA A 639 -4.88 -12.87 -31.52
C ALA A 639 -5.37 -13.98 -30.57
N PRO A 640 -5.35 -15.24 -30.98
CA PRO A 640 -5.73 -16.38 -30.15
C PRO A 640 -4.88 -16.48 -28.87
N SER A 641 -3.57 -16.23 -28.95
CA SER A 641 -2.65 -16.25 -27.82
C SER A 641 -3.01 -15.21 -26.75
N SER A 642 -3.40 -13.99 -27.15
CA SER A 642 -3.83 -12.95 -26.21
C SER A 642 -5.14 -13.30 -25.50
N ALA A 643 -6.07 -13.97 -26.19
CA ALA A 643 -7.32 -14.45 -25.58
C ALA A 643 -7.04 -15.54 -24.51
N VAL A 644 -6.15 -16.51 -24.83
CA VAL A 644 -5.74 -17.55 -23.88
C VAL A 644 -5.03 -16.93 -22.68
N GLU A 645 -4.07 -16.02 -22.90
CA GLU A 645 -3.32 -15.34 -21.85
C GLU A 645 -4.25 -14.53 -20.92
N ALA A 646 -5.15 -13.73 -21.49
CA ALA A 646 -6.06 -12.91 -20.68
C ALA A 646 -6.98 -13.76 -19.81
N LEU A 647 -7.52 -14.85 -20.34
CA LEU A 647 -8.35 -15.78 -19.57
C LEU A 647 -7.52 -16.47 -18.48
N HIS A 648 -6.33 -16.98 -18.82
CA HIS A 648 -5.44 -17.63 -17.87
C HIS A 648 -5.10 -16.72 -16.68
N ARG A 649 -4.79 -15.47 -16.93
CA ARG A 649 -4.51 -14.48 -15.88
C ARG A 649 -5.70 -14.29 -14.92
N ILE A 650 -6.93 -14.29 -15.44
CA ILE A 650 -8.12 -14.24 -14.58
C ILE A 650 -8.32 -15.53 -13.80
N GLN A 651 -7.99 -16.68 -14.38
CA GLN A 651 -8.02 -17.98 -13.68
C GLN A 651 -6.98 -18.03 -12.55
N GLU A 652 -5.76 -17.53 -12.79
CA GLU A 652 -4.72 -17.41 -11.74
C GLU A 652 -5.22 -16.56 -10.57
N TRP A 653 -5.87 -15.40 -10.87
CA TRP A 653 -6.44 -14.55 -9.83
C TRP A 653 -7.56 -15.26 -9.06
N VAL A 654 -8.47 -15.97 -9.75
CA VAL A 654 -9.53 -16.73 -9.08
C VAL A 654 -8.94 -17.84 -8.20
N ALA A 655 -7.94 -18.57 -8.70
CA ALA A 655 -7.25 -19.58 -7.91
C ALA A 655 -6.58 -18.98 -6.67
N TRP A 656 -5.96 -17.81 -6.79
CA TRP A 656 -5.38 -17.08 -5.67
C TRP A 656 -6.48 -16.60 -4.68
N ARG A 657 -7.58 -16.05 -5.19
CA ARG A 657 -8.71 -15.56 -4.38
C ARG A 657 -9.34 -16.66 -3.54
N ASP A 658 -9.53 -17.83 -4.14
CA ASP A 658 -10.26 -18.95 -3.53
C ASP A 658 -9.35 -19.83 -2.64
N ARG A 659 -8.04 -19.56 -2.58
CA ARG A 659 -7.15 -20.18 -1.57
C ARG A 659 -7.64 -19.79 -0.18
N GLU A 660 -7.65 -20.77 0.73
CA GLU A 660 -7.91 -20.49 2.14
C GLU A 660 -6.90 -19.47 2.65
N SER A 661 -7.38 -18.49 3.41
CA SER A 661 -6.50 -17.52 4.03
C SER A 661 -5.87 -18.21 5.24
N ASP A 662 -4.67 -18.76 5.05
CA ASP A 662 -3.96 -19.41 6.13
C ASP A 662 -3.63 -18.40 7.23
N ALA A 663 -3.85 -18.82 8.45
CA ALA A 663 -3.33 -18.11 9.61
C ALA A 663 -1.80 -18.18 9.61
N VAL A 664 -1.16 -17.21 10.22
CA VAL A 664 0.27 -17.26 10.52
C VAL A 664 0.43 -18.19 11.71
N THR A 665 1.06 -19.34 11.53
CA THR A 665 1.41 -20.20 12.66
C THR A 665 2.56 -19.56 13.44
N VAL A 666 2.28 -19.12 14.66
CA VAL A 666 3.31 -18.57 15.56
C VAL A 666 3.87 -19.72 16.40
N PRO A 667 5.17 -20.06 16.28
CA PRO A 667 5.79 -21.07 17.14
C PRO A 667 5.69 -20.71 18.63
N GLU A 668 5.36 -21.68 19.47
CA GLU A 668 5.12 -21.46 20.90
C GLU A 668 6.38 -21.05 21.71
N ASP A 669 7.57 -21.38 21.20
CA ASP A 669 8.86 -21.11 21.85
C ASP A 669 9.45 -19.71 21.57
N ILE A 670 8.70 -18.83 20.88
CA ILE A 670 9.11 -17.45 20.61
C ILE A 670 8.92 -16.60 21.87
N ASN A 671 10.00 -15.93 22.29
CA ASN A 671 9.97 -14.93 23.36
C ASN A 671 10.23 -13.51 22.78
N ALA A 672 9.19 -12.94 22.22
CA ALA A 672 9.27 -11.64 21.56
C ALA A 672 9.54 -10.48 22.53
N GLU A 673 9.11 -10.60 23.79
CA GLU A 673 9.35 -9.58 24.83
C GLU A 673 10.86 -9.52 25.20
N ALA A 674 11.50 -10.68 25.32
CA ALA A 674 12.95 -10.73 25.54
C ALA A 674 13.73 -10.10 24.37
N ALA A 675 13.29 -10.33 23.12
CA ALA A 675 13.88 -9.68 21.95
C ALA A 675 13.73 -8.16 22.01
N GLU A 676 12.57 -7.67 22.41
CA GLU A 676 12.28 -6.24 22.50
C GLU A 676 13.15 -5.56 23.56
N GLN A 677 13.35 -6.19 24.71
CA GLN A 677 14.23 -5.70 25.77
C GLN A 677 15.68 -5.59 25.30
N LEU A 678 16.21 -6.64 24.66
CA LEU A 678 17.57 -6.64 24.10
C LEU A 678 17.75 -5.54 23.04
N LEU A 679 16.79 -5.41 22.15
CA LEU A 679 16.84 -4.41 21.08
C LEU A 679 16.68 -2.97 21.62
N ALA A 680 15.88 -2.76 22.65
CA ALA A 680 15.75 -1.46 23.32
C ALA A 680 17.06 -1.04 23.98
N GLU A 681 17.75 -1.97 24.65
CA GLU A 681 19.07 -1.72 25.26
C GLU A 681 20.10 -1.35 24.18
N TRP A 682 20.21 -2.14 23.12
CA TRP A 682 21.25 -1.96 22.10
C TRP A 682 20.93 -0.82 21.13
N SER A 683 19.67 -0.45 20.96
CA SER A 683 19.29 0.68 20.10
C SER A 683 19.87 2.02 20.56
N ALA A 684 20.13 2.17 21.87
CA ALA A 684 20.80 3.34 22.43
C ALA A 684 22.25 3.51 21.95
N GLU A 685 22.88 2.43 21.46
CA GLU A 685 24.26 2.43 20.93
C GLU A 685 24.32 2.77 19.43
N ILE A 686 23.16 2.91 18.74
CA ILE A 686 23.12 3.20 17.29
C ILE A 686 23.72 4.60 17.03
N PRO A 687 24.81 4.72 16.25
CA PRO A 687 25.48 5.99 16.04
C PRO A 687 24.76 6.84 14.99
N GLY A 688 23.75 7.61 15.39
CA GLY A 688 23.00 8.50 14.48
C GLY A 688 22.33 7.76 13.33
N GLU A 689 22.60 8.18 12.09
CA GLU A 689 22.07 7.53 10.87
C GLU A 689 22.86 6.27 10.43
N SER A 690 23.88 5.84 11.19
CA SER A 690 24.71 4.69 10.86
C SER A 690 24.09 3.40 11.39
N LEU A 691 24.46 2.25 10.78
CA LEU A 691 24.04 0.94 11.24
C LEU A 691 24.98 0.42 12.33
N LEU A 692 24.42 -0.13 13.40
CA LEU A 692 25.15 -0.90 14.41
C LEU A 692 25.19 -2.36 14.00
N THR A 693 26.37 -2.92 13.74
CA THR A 693 26.52 -4.35 13.51
C THR A 693 26.67 -5.07 14.86
N LEU A 694 25.79 -6.02 15.15
CA LEU A 694 25.90 -6.84 16.36
C LEU A 694 27.08 -7.81 16.25
N ASP A 695 27.74 -8.04 17.37
CA ASP A 695 28.74 -9.11 17.45
C ASP A 695 28.08 -10.50 17.44
N ALA A 696 28.89 -11.55 17.39
CA ALA A 696 28.38 -12.92 17.29
C ALA A 696 27.56 -13.36 18.51
N GLU A 697 27.89 -12.86 19.70
CA GLU A 697 27.18 -13.22 20.93
C GLU A 697 25.83 -12.54 21.02
N ARG A 698 25.76 -11.22 20.79
CA ARG A 698 24.50 -10.47 20.73
C ARG A 698 23.58 -11.01 19.61
N THR A 699 24.17 -11.34 18.44
CA THR A 699 23.42 -11.96 17.34
C THR A 699 22.81 -13.29 17.76
N ARG A 700 23.58 -14.15 18.44
CA ARG A 700 23.08 -15.43 18.93
C ARG A 700 21.99 -15.28 19.99
N GLN A 701 22.16 -14.33 20.93
CA GLN A 701 21.17 -14.03 21.97
C GLN A 701 19.85 -13.57 21.37
N LEU A 702 19.88 -12.64 20.42
CA LEU A 702 18.68 -12.16 19.74
C LEU A 702 17.96 -13.28 19.00
N LEU A 703 18.69 -14.06 18.20
CA LEU A 703 18.09 -15.13 17.39
C LEU A 703 17.53 -16.27 18.24
N ALA A 704 18.16 -16.55 19.39
CA ALA A 704 17.69 -17.55 20.34
C ALA A 704 16.31 -17.19 20.93
N THR A 705 15.96 -15.92 21.07
CA THR A 705 14.62 -15.49 21.53
C THR A 705 13.51 -15.89 20.57
N TYR A 706 13.85 -16.15 19.30
CA TYR A 706 12.94 -16.68 18.28
C TYR A 706 13.19 -18.16 17.95
N GLY A 707 13.89 -18.88 18.85
CA GLY A 707 14.18 -20.30 18.64
C GLY A 707 15.17 -20.60 17.50
N ILE A 708 15.86 -19.60 16.97
CA ILE A 708 16.84 -19.76 15.89
C ILE A 708 18.22 -20.02 16.50
N SER A 709 18.70 -21.25 16.34
CA SER A 709 20.01 -21.66 16.84
C SER A 709 21.10 -21.46 15.78
N VAL A 710 22.11 -20.68 16.12
CA VAL A 710 23.29 -20.46 15.27
C VAL A 710 24.46 -21.28 15.80
N LEU A 711 25.13 -22.03 14.94
CA LEU A 711 26.27 -22.87 15.30
C LEU A 711 27.38 -22.01 15.95
N PRO A 712 27.82 -22.30 17.17
CA PRO A 712 28.79 -21.51 17.88
C PRO A 712 30.09 -21.35 17.09
N THR A 713 30.66 -20.14 17.16
CA THR A 713 31.92 -19.81 16.52
C THR A 713 32.84 -19.29 17.61
N VAL A 714 34.02 -19.83 17.72
CA VAL A 714 35.01 -19.47 18.74
C VAL A 714 36.13 -18.67 18.08
N ARG A 715 36.30 -17.44 18.53
CA ARG A 715 37.45 -16.62 18.13
C ARG A 715 38.65 -16.96 18.96
N PHE A 716 39.82 -17.11 18.33
CA PHE A 716 41.09 -17.39 19.03
C PHE A 716 42.20 -16.43 18.59
N ARG A 717 43.13 -16.17 19.47
CA ARG A 717 44.29 -15.28 19.25
C ARG A 717 45.52 -16.05 18.79
N ASP A 718 45.73 -17.21 19.36
CA ASP A 718 46.86 -18.09 19.09
C ASP A 718 46.42 -19.52 18.82
N VAL A 719 47.38 -20.32 18.37
CA VAL A 719 47.13 -21.71 17.95
C VAL A 719 46.74 -22.59 19.12
N GLU A 720 47.28 -22.39 20.30
CA GLU A 720 46.99 -23.22 21.47
C GLU A 720 45.58 -22.97 22.01
N GLN A 721 45.09 -21.71 21.95
CA GLN A 721 43.69 -21.42 22.26
C GLN A 721 42.74 -22.09 21.24
N ALA A 722 43.14 -22.14 19.95
CA ALA A 722 42.37 -22.83 18.94
C ALA A 722 42.28 -24.31 19.19
N VAL A 723 43.37 -24.94 19.61
CA VAL A 723 43.43 -26.39 19.94
C VAL A 723 42.57 -26.67 21.16
N ALA A 724 42.67 -25.90 22.22
CA ALA A 724 41.84 -26.07 23.41
C ALA A 724 40.33 -25.92 23.08
N ALA A 725 39.98 -24.91 22.26
CA ALA A 725 38.60 -24.72 21.79
C ALA A 725 38.11 -25.86 20.89
N ALA A 726 39.01 -26.45 20.07
CA ALA A 726 38.64 -27.61 19.22
C ALA A 726 38.42 -28.87 20.05
N GLU A 727 39.12 -29.04 21.13
CA GLU A 727 38.94 -30.17 22.08
C GLU A 727 37.58 -30.04 22.81
N GLU A 728 37.19 -28.81 23.15
CA GLU A 728 35.86 -28.53 23.74
C GLU A 728 34.71 -28.73 22.74
N LEU A 729 34.88 -28.23 21.51
CA LEU A 729 33.86 -28.37 20.44
C LEU A 729 33.72 -29.80 19.93
N GLY A 730 34.76 -30.59 20.02
CA GLY A 730 34.85 -31.91 19.42
C GLY A 730 35.26 -31.87 17.94
N TYR A 731 36.22 -32.73 17.57
CA TYR A 731 36.61 -32.92 16.16
C TYR A 731 35.54 -33.73 15.40
N PRO A 732 35.34 -33.49 14.08
CA PRO A 732 36.09 -32.55 13.24
C PRO A 732 35.63 -31.09 13.42
N VAL A 733 36.54 -30.16 13.12
CA VAL A 733 36.28 -28.72 13.15
C VAL A 733 36.59 -28.04 11.82
N ALA A 734 36.11 -26.82 11.67
CA ALA A 734 36.38 -25.91 10.54
C ALA A 734 37.06 -24.64 11.02
N VAL A 735 38.06 -24.14 10.27
CA VAL A 735 38.70 -22.82 10.46
C VAL A 735 38.28 -21.89 9.35
N LYS A 736 37.84 -20.68 9.69
CA LYS A 736 37.32 -19.67 8.76
C LYS A 736 37.99 -18.33 8.96
N SER A 737 38.24 -17.59 7.88
CA SER A 737 38.63 -16.19 7.95
C SER A 737 37.46 -15.36 8.48
N THR A 738 37.76 -14.31 9.24
CA THR A 738 36.77 -13.32 9.68
C THR A 738 36.41 -12.33 8.57
N ASP A 739 37.22 -12.29 7.50
CA ASP A 739 36.95 -11.43 6.34
C ASP A 739 35.68 -11.82 5.64
N ARG A 740 34.78 -10.85 5.43
CA ARG A 740 33.45 -11.06 4.81
C ARG A 740 33.51 -11.62 3.41
N HIS A 741 34.54 -11.31 2.64
CA HIS A 741 34.71 -11.77 1.26
C HIS A 741 35.35 -13.16 1.18
N LEU A 742 36.03 -13.60 2.22
CA LEU A 742 36.80 -14.86 2.26
C LEU A 742 36.11 -15.95 3.11
N ARG A 743 35.32 -15.57 4.15
CA ARG A 743 34.79 -16.50 5.18
C ARG A 743 33.95 -17.67 4.66
N HIS A 744 33.52 -17.62 3.39
CA HIS A 744 32.71 -18.67 2.73
C HIS A 744 33.36 -19.17 1.44
N ARG A 745 34.63 -18.77 1.16
CA ARG A 745 35.31 -19.06 -0.10
C ARG A 745 36.41 -20.11 0.12
N LEU A 746 36.02 -21.37 -0.11
CA LEU A 746 36.95 -22.52 -0.11
C LEU A 746 38.01 -22.35 -1.18
N ASP A 747 37.63 -21.89 -2.37
CA ASP A 747 38.45 -21.68 -3.53
C ASP A 747 39.54 -20.60 -3.32
N LEU A 748 39.28 -19.62 -2.46
CA LEU A 748 40.26 -18.59 -2.10
C LEU A 748 41.04 -18.89 -0.80
N GLY A 749 40.83 -20.09 -0.23
CA GLY A 749 41.51 -20.50 0.98
C GLY A 749 41.02 -19.82 2.29
N GLY A 750 39.86 -19.14 2.21
CA GLY A 750 39.26 -18.46 3.37
C GLY A 750 38.60 -19.43 4.37
N VAL A 751 38.45 -20.69 4.02
CA VAL A 751 37.90 -21.74 4.86
C VAL A 751 38.69 -23.02 4.72
N ARG A 752 38.91 -23.75 5.84
CA ARG A 752 39.43 -25.12 5.91
C ARG A 752 38.43 -25.97 6.66
N LEU A 753 37.99 -27.07 6.04
CA LEU A 753 37.01 -27.99 6.57
C LEU A 753 37.63 -29.34 6.90
N GLN A 754 36.92 -30.17 7.65
CA GLN A 754 37.31 -31.55 7.99
C GLN A 754 38.68 -31.64 8.67
N ILE A 755 38.89 -30.81 9.67
CA ILE A 755 40.08 -30.83 10.50
C ILE A 755 39.83 -31.79 11.65
N ASP A 756 40.47 -32.99 11.61
CA ASP A 756 40.16 -34.11 12.48
C ASP A 756 41.10 -34.23 13.69
N SER A 757 42.13 -33.39 13.75
CA SER A 757 43.14 -33.47 14.84
C SER A 757 43.79 -32.13 15.14
N ALA A 758 44.40 -32.03 16.34
CA ALA A 758 45.15 -30.86 16.74
C ALA A 758 46.36 -30.53 15.85
N GLU A 759 46.98 -31.56 15.25
CA GLU A 759 48.10 -31.40 14.33
C GLU A 759 47.64 -30.75 13.02
N GLN A 760 46.59 -31.28 12.41
CA GLN A 760 45.97 -30.72 11.22
C GLN A 760 45.46 -29.28 11.47
N LEU A 761 44.94 -28.98 12.66
CA LEU A 761 44.48 -27.66 13.04
C LEU A 761 45.64 -26.65 13.08
N ARG A 762 46.79 -27.02 13.67
CA ARG A 762 47.98 -26.17 13.68
C ARG A 762 48.49 -25.86 12.28
N ASP A 763 48.55 -26.88 11.42
CA ASP A 763 48.96 -26.74 10.03
C ASP A 763 48.00 -25.87 9.23
N ALA A 764 46.69 -26.08 9.39
CA ALA A 764 45.67 -25.27 8.72
C ALA A 764 45.76 -23.80 9.11
N ILE A 765 45.84 -23.48 10.38
CA ILE A 765 45.99 -22.08 10.89
C ILE A 765 47.26 -21.43 10.36
N THR A 766 48.38 -22.16 10.44
CA THR A 766 49.67 -21.65 9.95
C THR A 766 49.65 -21.39 8.45
N SER A 767 49.08 -22.29 7.67
CA SER A 767 48.92 -22.14 6.23
C SER A 767 48.00 -20.97 5.85
N MET A 768 46.86 -20.86 6.51
CA MET A 768 45.88 -19.76 6.25
C MET A 768 46.49 -18.40 6.58
N ARG A 769 47.12 -18.25 7.73
CA ARG A 769 47.80 -16.99 8.11
C ARG A 769 48.91 -16.55 7.15
N ARG A 770 49.56 -17.51 6.48
CA ARG A 770 50.61 -17.23 5.49
C ARG A 770 50.05 -16.88 4.11
N THR A 771 48.89 -17.43 3.74
CA THR A 771 48.35 -17.30 2.38
C THR A 771 47.26 -16.24 2.22
N LEU A 772 46.59 -15.93 3.33
CA LEU A 772 45.54 -14.88 3.29
C LEU A 772 46.15 -13.46 3.25
N PRO A 773 45.44 -12.48 2.66
CA PRO A 773 45.86 -11.07 2.64
C PRO A 773 46.05 -10.52 4.05
N VAL A 774 46.96 -9.56 4.19
CA VAL A 774 47.18 -8.85 5.45
C VAL A 774 45.87 -8.19 5.92
N GLY A 775 45.49 -8.47 7.16
CA GLY A 775 44.20 -8.03 7.75
C GLY A 775 43.07 -9.02 7.63
N SER A 776 43.19 -10.06 6.77
CA SER A 776 42.23 -11.15 6.66
C SER A 776 42.70 -12.45 7.36
N ASP A 777 43.78 -12.37 8.13
CA ASP A 777 44.47 -13.46 8.85
C ASP A 777 43.89 -13.75 10.23
N GLN A 778 42.90 -12.97 10.67
CA GLN A 778 42.07 -13.31 11.84
C GLN A 778 41.16 -14.47 11.49
N LEU A 779 41.17 -15.47 12.34
CA LEU A 779 40.45 -16.73 12.07
C LEU A 779 39.51 -17.08 13.22
N ASP A 780 38.40 -17.70 12.87
CA ASP A 780 37.43 -18.27 13.77
C ASP A 780 37.38 -19.81 13.61
N LEU A 781 37.12 -20.50 14.71
CA LEU A 781 36.94 -21.96 14.78
C LEU A 781 35.46 -22.31 14.95
N GLN A 782 35.00 -23.36 14.28
CA GLN A 782 33.62 -23.80 14.37
C GLN A 782 33.59 -25.35 14.30
N ALA A 783 32.64 -25.99 15.01
CA ALA A 783 32.35 -27.41 14.81
C ALA A 783 31.91 -27.67 13.37
N MET A 784 32.20 -28.89 12.87
CA MET A 784 31.69 -29.29 11.56
C MET A 784 30.19 -29.52 11.62
N ALA A 785 29.48 -28.88 10.70
CA ALA A 785 28.06 -29.17 10.47
C ALA A 785 27.88 -30.38 9.54
N PRO A 786 26.77 -31.11 9.63
CA PRO A 786 26.42 -32.14 8.67
C PRO A 786 26.42 -31.58 7.24
N THR A 787 26.86 -32.43 6.29
CA THR A 787 26.84 -32.09 4.86
C THR A 787 25.38 -31.92 4.39
N GLY A 788 25.09 -30.89 3.59
CA GLY A 788 23.76 -30.62 3.11
C GLY A 788 23.71 -29.58 2.03
N GLN A 789 22.50 -29.29 1.53
CA GLN A 789 22.27 -28.20 0.59
C GLN A 789 22.36 -26.84 1.30
N ALA A 790 23.24 -25.99 0.81
CA ALA A 790 23.38 -24.64 1.35
C ALA A 790 22.30 -23.70 0.76
N VAL A 791 21.67 -22.94 1.64
CA VAL A 791 20.69 -21.91 1.28
C VAL A 791 21.02 -20.57 1.97
N VAL A 792 20.43 -19.50 1.49
CA VAL A 792 20.58 -18.16 2.04
C VAL A 792 19.19 -17.59 2.35
N VAL A 793 18.99 -17.13 3.58
CA VAL A 793 17.82 -16.39 4.01
C VAL A 793 18.25 -15.00 4.46
N THR A 794 17.67 -13.97 3.87
CA THR A 794 18.01 -12.57 4.17
C THR A 794 16.74 -11.80 4.48
N ALA A 795 16.73 -10.98 5.51
CA ALA A 795 15.67 -10.05 5.78
C ALA A 795 16.23 -8.62 5.85
N THR A 796 15.61 -7.69 5.13
CA THR A 796 16.06 -6.29 5.05
C THR A 796 14.90 -5.35 5.30
N GLU A 797 15.19 -4.15 5.82
CA GLU A 797 14.23 -3.05 5.86
C GLU A 797 14.48 -2.13 4.68
N ASP A 798 13.48 -1.93 3.86
CA ASP A 798 13.52 -0.97 2.76
C ASP A 798 12.61 0.22 3.08
N PRO A 799 13.08 1.47 2.90
CA PRO A 799 12.29 2.66 3.22
C PRO A 799 10.96 2.76 2.47
N LEU A 800 10.87 2.15 1.29
CA LEU A 800 9.69 2.23 0.42
C LEU A 800 8.84 0.96 0.44
N VAL A 801 9.47 -0.22 0.53
CA VAL A 801 8.77 -1.52 0.50
C VAL A 801 8.48 -2.03 1.91
N GLY A 802 9.23 -1.54 2.90
CA GLY A 802 9.18 -2.08 4.26
C GLY A 802 10.05 -3.33 4.41
N PRO A 803 9.71 -4.25 5.32
CA PRO A 803 10.47 -5.48 5.50
C PRO A 803 10.37 -6.38 4.26
N VAL A 804 11.51 -6.86 3.79
CA VAL A 804 11.61 -7.80 2.67
C VAL A 804 12.36 -9.03 3.14
N LEU A 805 11.71 -10.20 3.05
CA LEU A 805 12.33 -11.51 3.21
C LEU A 805 12.77 -12.02 1.84
N SER A 806 13.99 -12.50 1.73
CA SER A 806 14.57 -13.08 0.51
C SER A 806 15.11 -14.47 0.78
N PHE A 807 14.85 -15.39 -0.13
CA PHE A 807 15.29 -16.78 -0.05
C PHE A 807 15.91 -17.23 -1.37
N GLY A 808 16.96 -18.04 -1.31
CA GLY A 808 17.55 -18.68 -2.48
C GLY A 808 18.59 -19.74 -2.11
N ILE A 809 18.92 -20.58 -3.07
CA ILE A 809 20.01 -21.55 -2.95
C ILE A 809 21.34 -20.77 -2.90
N ALA A 810 22.28 -21.20 -2.06
CA ALA A 810 23.61 -20.61 -2.00
C ALA A 810 24.43 -20.95 -3.25
N GLY A 811 25.22 -19.99 -3.72
CA GLY A 811 26.15 -20.17 -4.83
C GLY A 811 26.27 -18.95 -5.73
N ASP A 812 27.44 -18.77 -6.35
CA ASP A 812 27.72 -17.60 -7.18
C ASP A 812 26.85 -17.53 -8.44
N ALA A 813 26.55 -18.67 -9.06
CA ALA A 813 25.67 -18.73 -10.23
C ALA A 813 24.24 -18.26 -9.91
N VAL A 814 23.70 -18.69 -8.77
CA VAL A 814 22.35 -18.29 -8.32
C VAL A 814 22.30 -16.79 -8.02
N LYS A 815 23.38 -16.26 -7.41
CA LYS A 815 23.52 -14.83 -7.13
C LYS A 815 23.61 -14.00 -8.42
N LEU A 816 24.37 -14.47 -9.42
CA LEU A 816 24.51 -13.80 -10.72
C LEU A 816 23.20 -13.80 -11.53
N LEU A 817 22.42 -14.88 -11.44
CA LEU A 817 21.15 -15.04 -12.15
C LEU A 817 19.97 -14.42 -11.39
N ASP A 818 20.22 -13.92 -10.17
CA ASP A 818 19.20 -13.41 -9.23
C ASP A 818 18.03 -14.38 -9.02
N ASP A 819 18.32 -15.69 -8.98
CA ASP A 819 17.33 -16.76 -8.76
C ASP A 819 16.94 -16.83 -7.29
N ARG A 820 16.16 -15.86 -6.85
CA ARG A 820 15.69 -15.67 -5.48
C ARG A 820 14.21 -15.39 -5.44
N ALA A 821 13.54 -15.91 -4.41
CA ALA A 821 12.18 -15.51 -4.06
C ALA A 821 12.21 -14.38 -3.04
N HIS A 822 11.21 -13.52 -3.12
CA HIS A 822 11.02 -12.40 -2.19
C HIS A 822 9.60 -12.39 -1.65
N ARG A 823 9.43 -12.00 -0.38
CA ARG A 823 8.12 -11.77 0.24
C ARG A 823 8.18 -10.56 1.18
N VAL A 824 7.02 -9.95 1.39
CA VAL A 824 6.86 -8.80 2.27
C VAL A 824 6.01 -9.19 3.47
N PRO A 825 6.56 -9.25 4.70
CA PRO A 825 5.78 -9.55 5.90
C PRO A 825 4.61 -8.57 6.14
N PRO A 826 3.52 -9.00 6.81
CA PRO A 826 3.33 -10.32 7.43
C PRO A 826 3.08 -11.44 6.41
N LEU A 827 3.62 -12.64 6.68
CA LEU A 827 3.54 -13.80 5.79
C LEU A 827 2.65 -14.89 6.37
N THR A 828 1.87 -15.53 5.52
CA THR A 828 1.15 -16.76 5.86
C THR A 828 2.03 -17.98 5.64
N ASP A 829 1.66 -19.11 6.22
CA ASP A 829 2.35 -20.39 6.02
C ASP A 829 2.40 -20.76 4.52
N GLN A 830 1.32 -20.43 3.78
CA GLN A 830 1.28 -20.64 2.32
C GLN A 830 2.24 -19.70 1.57
N ASP A 831 2.39 -18.43 2.00
CA ASP A 831 3.38 -17.52 1.41
C ASP A 831 4.80 -18.08 1.55
N ILE A 832 5.14 -18.69 2.69
CA ILE A 832 6.44 -19.34 2.95
C ILE A 832 6.58 -20.60 2.10
N HIS A 833 5.56 -21.45 2.07
CA HIS A 833 5.53 -22.67 1.27
C HIS A 833 5.81 -22.38 -0.21
N ASP A 834 5.12 -21.37 -0.79
CA ASP A 834 5.30 -20.95 -2.16
C ASP A 834 6.70 -20.34 -2.37
N MET A 835 7.20 -19.55 -1.39
CA MET A 835 8.50 -18.89 -1.47
C MET A 835 9.65 -19.89 -1.54
N VAL A 836 9.60 -20.98 -0.80
CA VAL A 836 10.63 -22.04 -0.81
C VAL A 836 10.69 -22.76 -2.17
N ARG A 837 9.60 -22.79 -2.93
CA ARG A 837 9.46 -23.50 -4.20
C ARG A 837 9.70 -22.62 -5.44
N GLU A 838 9.65 -21.32 -5.28
CA GLU A 838 9.71 -20.35 -6.40
C GLU A 838 11.07 -20.31 -7.13
N PRO A 839 12.25 -20.30 -6.45
CA PRO A 839 13.52 -20.29 -7.16
C PRO A 839 13.70 -21.53 -8.04
N LYS A 840 14.20 -21.35 -9.26
CA LYS A 840 14.44 -22.46 -10.19
C LYS A 840 15.39 -23.50 -9.61
N ALA A 841 16.41 -23.04 -8.88
CA ALA A 841 17.39 -23.90 -8.20
C ALA A 841 16.79 -24.65 -6.99
N ALA A 842 15.62 -24.24 -6.47
CA ALA A 842 14.98 -24.87 -5.33
C ALA A 842 14.59 -26.35 -5.59
N ARG A 843 14.55 -26.80 -6.83
CA ARG A 843 14.38 -28.23 -7.18
C ARG A 843 15.36 -29.14 -6.43
N LYS A 844 16.56 -28.65 -6.08
CA LYS A 844 17.56 -29.36 -5.30
C LYS A 844 17.09 -29.74 -3.90
N LEU A 845 16.09 -29.01 -3.36
CA LEU A 845 15.53 -29.26 -2.01
C LEU A 845 14.59 -30.47 -1.99
N PHE A 846 13.99 -30.80 -3.13
CA PHE A 846 12.93 -31.81 -3.26
C PHE A 846 13.42 -33.14 -3.84
N GLY A 847 14.75 -33.32 -3.92
CA GLY A 847 15.39 -34.47 -4.56
C GLY A 847 15.71 -34.19 -6.03
N TYR A 848 17.01 -34.18 -6.35
CA TYR A 848 17.50 -33.90 -7.69
C TYR A 848 18.72 -34.74 -8.00
N GLU A 849 18.75 -35.36 -9.17
CA GLU A 849 19.86 -36.19 -9.67
C GLU A 849 20.34 -37.25 -8.66
N GLY A 850 19.40 -37.93 -8.02
CA GLY A 850 19.70 -39.02 -7.05
C GLY A 850 20.04 -38.53 -5.64
N GLN A 851 20.04 -37.22 -5.38
CA GLN A 851 20.13 -36.72 -4.01
C GLN A 851 18.75 -36.82 -3.33
N PRO A 852 18.66 -37.19 -2.06
CA PRO A 852 17.40 -37.22 -1.32
C PRO A 852 16.86 -35.80 -1.08
N PRO A 853 15.54 -35.66 -0.83
CA PRO A 853 15.00 -34.41 -0.39
C PRO A 853 15.57 -33.99 0.97
N VAL A 854 15.66 -32.69 1.22
CA VAL A 854 16.14 -32.12 2.48
C VAL A 854 14.97 -31.87 3.45
N ALA A 855 15.27 -31.50 4.69
CA ALA A 855 14.28 -31.12 5.72
C ALA A 855 13.60 -29.78 5.38
N VAL A 856 12.70 -29.76 4.40
CA VAL A 856 12.03 -28.56 3.90
C VAL A 856 11.14 -27.93 4.98
N GLU A 857 10.47 -28.73 5.80
CA GLU A 857 9.61 -28.26 6.90
C GLU A 857 10.42 -27.44 7.93
N ALA A 858 11.66 -27.86 8.24
CA ALA A 858 12.55 -27.12 9.13
C ALA A 858 13.00 -25.78 8.50
N LEU A 859 13.13 -25.70 7.16
CA LEU A 859 13.41 -24.47 6.46
C LEU A 859 12.19 -23.53 6.50
N GLU A 860 11.01 -24.04 6.26
CA GLU A 860 9.77 -23.28 6.33
C GLU A 860 9.56 -22.70 7.75
N ASP A 861 9.79 -23.48 8.81
CA ASP A 861 9.76 -23.01 10.21
C ASP A 861 10.82 -21.92 10.47
N LEU A 862 12.06 -22.09 10.02
CA LEU A 862 13.08 -21.04 10.13
C LEU A 862 12.63 -19.75 9.46
N MET A 863 12.05 -19.83 8.27
CA MET A 863 11.62 -18.65 7.52
C MET A 863 10.42 -17.96 8.19
N ILE A 864 9.49 -18.71 8.80
CA ILE A 864 8.41 -18.14 9.62
C ILE A 864 9.00 -17.34 10.80
N ARG A 865 9.95 -17.91 11.53
CA ARG A 865 10.63 -17.26 12.66
C ARG A 865 11.35 -15.98 12.25
N VAL A 866 12.07 -16.00 11.13
CA VAL A 866 12.74 -14.82 10.56
C VAL A 866 11.72 -13.75 10.13
N ALA A 867 10.61 -14.16 9.52
CA ALA A 867 9.55 -13.25 9.10
C ALA A 867 8.90 -12.56 10.31
N LEU A 868 8.57 -13.33 11.35
CA LEU A 868 7.98 -12.80 12.60
C LEU A 868 8.95 -11.87 13.33
N LEU A 869 10.23 -12.26 13.45
CA LEU A 869 11.28 -11.41 14.04
C LEU A 869 11.37 -10.07 13.30
N LYS A 870 11.40 -10.12 11.98
CA LYS A 870 11.56 -8.91 11.17
C LYS A 870 10.31 -8.03 11.15
N ASP A 871 9.11 -8.61 11.13
CA ASP A 871 7.86 -7.84 11.14
C ASP A 871 7.66 -7.11 12.47
N ARG A 872 7.98 -7.77 13.58
CA ARG A 872 7.77 -7.21 14.92
C ARG A 872 8.83 -6.18 15.32
N HIS A 873 10.09 -6.34 14.87
CA HIS A 873 11.21 -5.52 15.33
C HIS A 873 11.80 -4.63 14.22
N PRO A 874 11.31 -3.39 14.08
CA PRO A 874 11.75 -2.46 13.05
C PRO A 874 13.22 -2.01 13.19
N TYR A 875 13.79 -2.09 14.39
CA TYR A 875 15.23 -1.79 14.63
C TYR A 875 16.19 -2.72 13.86
N ILE A 876 15.74 -3.91 13.48
CA ILE A 876 16.54 -4.84 12.68
C ILE A 876 16.54 -4.34 11.23
N ALA A 877 17.54 -3.52 10.88
CA ALA A 877 17.69 -3.02 9.51
C ALA A 877 18.04 -4.14 8.52
N ARG A 878 18.86 -5.12 8.97
CA ARG A 878 19.26 -6.26 8.16
C ARG A 878 19.55 -7.50 9.01
N LEU A 879 19.11 -8.63 8.54
CA LEU A 879 19.44 -9.97 9.03
C LEU A 879 19.85 -10.84 7.86
N ASP A 880 21.04 -11.42 7.90
CA ASP A 880 21.57 -12.37 6.91
C ASP A 880 21.86 -13.69 7.59
N LEU A 881 21.21 -14.78 7.20
CA LEU A 881 21.55 -16.15 7.54
C LEU A 881 22.24 -16.78 6.31
N ASN A 882 23.57 -16.87 6.35
CA ASN A 882 24.36 -17.27 5.18
C ASN A 882 25.69 -17.93 5.58
N PRO A 883 25.85 -19.25 5.30
CA PRO A 883 24.85 -20.17 4.81
C PRO A 883 24.02 -20.83 5.91
N VAL A 884 22.85 -21.32 5.51
CA VAL A 884 22.08 -22.32 6.25
C VAL A 884 22.24 -23.64 5.53
N LEU A 885 22.64 -24.69 6.23
CA LEU A 885 22.79 -26.05 5.67
C LEU A 885 21.58 -26.90 6.00
N LEU A 886 21.07 -27.57 4.98
CA LEU A 886 19.94 -28.49 5.04
C LEU A 886 20.39 -29.91 4.68
N SER A 887 20.31 -30.83 5.62
CA SER A 887 20.41 -32.27 5.37
C SER A 887 19.00 -32.88 5.23
N SER A 888 18.88 -34.20 5.09
CA SER A 888 17.59 -34.89 5.07
C SER A 888 16.83 -34.77 6.41
N GLU A 889 17.53 -34.54 7.52
CA GLU A 889 16.96 -34.61 8.87
C GLU A 889 17.13 -33.33 9.67
N HIS A 890 18.13 -32.48 9.33
CA HIS A 890 18.53 -31.35 10.17
C HIS A 890 18.74 -30.08 9.35
N LEU A 891 18.45 -28.96 9.98
CA LEU A 891 18.81 -27.63 9.54
C LEU A 891 19.86 -27.06 10.50
N THR A 892 20.94 -26.47 9.96
CA THR A 892 21.99 -25.81 10.72
C THR A 892 22.30 -24.43 10.18
N VAL A 893 22.10 -23.38 10.99
CA VAL A 893 22.53 -22.03 10.63
C VAL A 893 24.02 -21.90 10.98
N LEU A 894 24.87 -21.79 9.96
CA LEU A 894 26.33 -21.69 10.16
C LEU A 894 26.79 -20.30 10.50
N SER A 895 26.11 -19.27 9.99
CA SER A 895 26.52 -17.88 10.18
C SER A 895 25.31 -16.98 10.10
N ALA A 896 25.26 -16.02 10.99
CA ALA A 896 24.29 -14.94 11.03
C ALA A 896 24.96 -13.59 11.18
N ASP A 897 24.45 -12.57 10.50
CA ASP A 897 24.86 -11.16 10.62
C ASP A 897 23.61 -10.33 10.86
N VAL A 898 23.55 -9.58 11.95
CA VAL A 898 22.44 -8.70 12.30
C VAL A 898 22.93 -7.28 12.41
N ARG A 899 22.20 -6.36 11.78
CA ARG A 899 22.46 -4.92 11.86
C ARG A 899 21.24 -4.19 12.33
N LEU A 900 21.45 -3.32 13.32
CA LEU A 900 20.42 -2.45 13.84
C LEU A 900 20.51 -1.07 13.20
N GLY A 901 19.37 -0.44 12.97
CA GLY A 901 19.25 0.91 12.45
C GLY A 901 18.11 1.66 13.11
N ASP A 902 18.12 2.98 13.02
CA ASP A 902 17.04 3.81 13.59
C ASP A 902 15.75 3.62 12.80
N PRO A 903 14.65 3.16 13.42
CA PRO A 903 13.35 2.97 12.77
C PRO A 903 12.57 4.26 12.54
N LYS A 904 13.08 5.45 12.92
CA LYS A 904 12.40 6.75 12.74
C LYS A 904 11.93 7.02 11.32
N GLU A 905 12.48 6.29 10.36
CA GLU A 905 12.14 6.40 8.95
C GLU A 905 11.06 5.42 8.49
N ARG A 906 10.56 4.57 9.38
CA ARG A 906 9.49 3.63 9.07
C ARG A 906 8.21 4.39 8.73
N THR A 907 7.65 4.13 7.55
CA THR A 907 6.44 4.82 7.04
C THR A 907 5.14 4.26 7.60
N ASP A 908 5.17 3.17 8.34
CA ASP A 908 4.01 2.54 8.98
C ASP A 908 3.99 2.85 10.49
N SER A 909 3.47 3.98 10.85
CA SER A 909 3.13 4.21 12.26
C SER A 909 1.90 3.38 12.64
N ALA A 910 1.86 2.88 13.89
CA ALA A 910 0.65 2.29 14.46
C ALA A 910 -0.50 3.30 14.62
N ARG A 911 -0.34 4.51 14.10
CA ARG A 911 -1.26 5.64 14.20
C ARG A 911 -1.96 5.86 12.87
N ARG A 912 -3.25 6.15 12.92
CA ARG A 912 -3.96 6.64 11.74
C ARG A 912 -3.46 8.03 11.37
N ALA A 913 -2.77 8.15 10.25
CA ALA A 913 -2.28 9.43 9.75
C ALA A 913 -2.32 9.45 8.22
N MET A 914 -2.75 10.56 7.66
CA MET A 914 -2.58 10.85 6.24
C MET A 914 -1.13 11.29 6.02
N ARG A 915 -0.55 10.91 4.89
CA ARG A 915 0.81 11.34 4.55
C ARG A 915 0.86 12.87 4.41
N ARG A 916 1.87 13.48 5.02
CA ARG A 916 2.16 14.92 4.89
C ARG A 916 2.90 15.24 3.62
#